data_84273e8c08896f764487efac47e9d91b
#
_entry.id   84273e8c08896f764487efac47e9d91b
#
_cell.length_a   1.000
_cell.length_b   1.000
_cell.length_c   1.000
_cell.angle_alpha   90.00
_cell.angle_beta   90.00
_cell.angle_gamma   90.00
#
_symmetry.space_group_name_H-M   'P 1'
#
loop_
_entity.id
_entity.type
_entity.pdbx_description
1 polymer ?
#
loop_
_entity_poly.entity_id
_entity_poly.type
_entity_poly.pdbx_seq_one_letter_code
_entity_poly.pdbx_strand_id
1 'polypeptide(L)'
;MAPKKKIAVMTSGGDSPGMNAAVRAVVRMSLHMGCDAYCVYEGYEGLVQGGDFIRQMQWNDVRGYLSEGGTLIGTARCMAFYERPGRLTAAKNMVLSGIDALIICGGDGSLTGADKFRAEWPFLLEELVSKGELSTEQIAPYKHLNIVGLVGSIDNDLTGTDATIGCYSALARICEMVDYVEATASSHSRAFVVEVMGRHCGWLALMAGVATGADFVFIPERPREHDWQEDMKIVVRRHRDLGKRKTIVIVAEGARDKDGNKICAEEIKDILADKSEGGLALDTRITTLGHVQRGGTAVAYDRMLATLQGVEAVKAVLEATPETETPFIAINENKIVRKPLMQAVAETKELAKAVDAKDFEKAMSLRDAEFADQWGSYMLTTNVMVDDSKLPEKDRMRIGFINVGAPAGGMNAAVRAAVAYCLSKGHEPLAIHNGFAGFARHHDDKPIGAVRPFDWLEVDSWASKGGSEIGTNRELPSESGMELIANLIEEHHFDALFLVGGFEAFHSVSQMRKARKEYPSLCIPMVILPATISNNVPGTEYSLGSDTCLNELVNYCDKIKQSASATRRRVFVIETQGGRSGYIATLAGLDVGASAVYIPEEGVSLEMLNSDVNHLKEVFKKDKGQSRAGRLILVNEKSSKVYNAKLIADIIREEAHDRFESRESIPGHVQQGGVPSPMDRCRAVRLAIKCIQHLEGFGRNAHNHVKKDPKSASVIGIQGSEVVFNAMEELEEHGTDWPNRRPATAHWLGLSEVVDMLAGRPDYPKPEKSLTGLIAKDTKRGL
;
A
#
# COMPACT_ATOMS: atom_id res chain seq x y z
N MET A 1 -12.52 -33.72 -25.63
CA MET A 1 -11.88 -32.68 -24.84
C MET A 1 -12.08 -33.03 -23.37
N ALA A 2 -11.07 -32.94 -22.52
CA ALA A 2 -11.26 -33.09 -21.08
C ALA A 2 -12.30 -32.06 -20.60
N PRO A 3 -13.15 -32.39 -19.62
CA PRO A 3 -14.12 -31.43 -19.08
C PRO A 3 -13.36 -30.20 -18.54
N LYS A 4 -13.88 -29.00 -18.80
CA LYS A 4 -13.31 -27.78 -18.28
C LYS A 4 -13.44 -27.76 -16.75
N LYS A 5 -12.35 -27.37 -16.05
CA LYS A 5 -12.44 -27.13 -14.60
C LYS A 5 -13.43 -26.00 -14.31
N LYS A 6 -14.21 -26.14 -13.24
CA LYS A 6 -15.15 -25.14 -12.75
C LYS A 6 -14.69 -24.57 -11.42
N ILE A 7 -14.29 -23.31 -11.43
CA ILE A 7 -13.75 -22.59 -10.27
C ILE A 7 -14.82 -21.64 -9.74
N ALA A 8 -15.18 -21.78 -8.48
CA ALA A 8 -16.11 -20.86 -7.83
C ALA A 8 -15.37 -19.88 -6.90
N VAL A 9 -15.86 -18.65 -6.82
CA VAL A 9 -15.42 -17.64 -5.85
C VAL A 9 -16.61 -17.18 -5.01
N MET A 10 -16.37 -16.97 -3.72
CA MET A 10 -17.33 -16.37 -2.80
C MET A 10 -16.67 -15.38 -1.85
N THR A 11 -17.47 -14.46 -1.34
CA THR A 11 -17.11 -13.57 -0.23
C THR A 11 -17.86 -14.00 1.03
N SER A 12 -17.21 -13.98 2.18
CA SER A 12 -17.79 -14.47 3.43
C SER A 12 -17.31 -13.67 4.63
N GLY A 13 -18.16 -13.48 5.62
CA GLY A 13 -17.84 -12.70 6.81
C GLY A 13 -18.20 -11.22 6.67
N GLY A 14 -17.41 -10.35 7.31
CA GLY A 14 -17.55 -8.90 7.13
C GLY A 14 -17.07 -8.48 5.75
N ASP A 15 -17.78 -7.55 5.12
CA ASP A 15 -17.33 -6.97 3.87
C ASP A 15 -16.10 -6.07 4.08
N SER A 16 -15.25 -6.00 3.05
CA SER A 16 -14.11 -5.10 3.04
C SER A 16 -13.89 -4.51 1.63
N PRO A 17 -13.47 -3.24 1.51
CA PRO A 17 -13.20 -2.62 0.21
C PRO A 17 -12.08 -3.35 -0.52
N GLY A 18 -12.33 -3.77 -1.76
CA GLY A 18 -11.41 -4.59 -2.57
C GLY A 18 -11.91 -6.01 -2.83
N MET A 19 -12.88 -6.55 -2.08
CA MET A 19 -13.47 -7.87 -2.34
C MET A 19 -13.99 -8.00 -3.77
N ASN A 20 -14.60 -6.96 -4.31
CA ASN A 20 -15.08 -6.95 -5.70
C ASN A 20 -13.94 -7.05 -6.72
N ALA A 21 -12.79 -6.45 -6.44
CA ALA A 21 -11.60 -6.56 -7.28
C ALA A 21 -11.06 -8.00 -7.30
N ALA A 22 -11.03 -8.66 -6.13
CA ALA A 22 -10.67 -10.08 -6.03
C ALA A 22 -11.62 -10.97 -6.83
N VAL A 23 -12.94 -10.80 -6.66
CA VAL A 23 -13.94 -11.55 -7.43
C VAL A 23 -13.76 -11.36 -8.94
N ARG A 24 -13.56 -10.09 -9.38
CA ARG A 24 -13.31 -9.81 -10.80
C ARG A 24 -12.05 -10.51 -11.31
N ALA A 25 -10.97 -10.45 -10.55
CA ALA A 25 -9.71 -11.07 -10.93
C ALA A 25 -9.84 -12.60 -11.05
N VAL A 26 -10.47 -13.24 -10.08
CA VAL A 26 -10.74 -14.69 -10.09
C VAL A 26 -11.56 -15.09 -11.30
N VAL A 27 -12.69 -14.40 -11.54
CA VAL A 27 -13.56 -14.72 -12.68
C VAL A 27 -12.82 -14.58 -14.00
N ARG A 28 -12.13 -13.45 -14.24
CA ARG A 28 -11.44 -13.20 -15.51
C ARG A 28 -10.24 -14.10 -15.71
N MET A 29 -9.45 -14.33 -14.66
CA MET A 29 -8.31 -15.25 -14.72
C MET A 29 -8.77 -16.68 -15.00
N SER A 30 -9.84 -17.17 -14.34
CA SER A 30 -10.40 -18.50 -14.59
C SER A 30 -10.82 -18.66 -16.07
N LEU A 31 -11.54 -17.68 -16.61
CA LEU A 31 -11.96 -17.68 -18.01
C LEU A 31 -10.78 -17.61 -18.97
N HIS A 32 -9.75 -16.81 -18.67
CA HIS A 32 -8.51 -16.72 -19.44
C HIS A 32 -7.76 -18.06 -19.49
N MET A 33 -7.73 -18.78 -18.38
CA MET A 33 -7.12 -20.11 -18.27
C MET A 33 -7.98 -21.23 -18.89
N GLY A 34 -9.08 -20.87 -19.52
CA GLY A 34 -9.98 -21.83 -20.18
C GLY A 34 -10.91 -22.59 -19.24
N CYS A 35 -11.03 -22.18 -17.98
CA CYS A 35 -11.94 -22.72 -17.00
C CYS A 35 -13.33 -22.06 -17.10
N ASP A 36 -14.35 -22.69 -16.52
CA ASP A 36 -15.62 -22.05 -16.27
C ASP A 36 -15.57 -21.37 -14.89
N ALA A 37 -15.98 -20.11 -14.82
CA ALA A 37 -16.01 -19.32 -13.59
C ALA A 37 -17.41 -19.26 -12.99
N TYR A 38 -17.49 -19.40 -11.68
CA TYR A 38 -18.74 -19.32 -10.91
C TYR A 38 -18.60 -18.33 -9.76
N CYS A 39 -19.69 -17.64 -9.42
CA CYS A 39 -19.80 -16.90 -8.16
C CYS A 39 -20.85 -17.57 -7.28
N VAL A 40 -20.52 -17.71 -5.98
CA VAL A 40 -21.48 -18.12 -4.97
C VAL A 40 -21.94 -16.84 -4.26
N TYR A 41 -23.20 -16.51 -4.45
CA TYR A 41 -23.84 -15.35 -3.82
C TYR A 41 -24.15 -15.64 -2.36
N GLU A 42 -24.07 -14.62 -1.49
CA GLU A 42 -24.31 -14.71 -0.04
C GLU A 42 -23.37 -15.69 0.71
N GLY A 43 -22.18 -15.96 0.17
CA GLY A 43 -21.15 -16.77 0.82
C GLY A 43 -21.60 -18.19 1.15
N TYR A 44 -21.33 -18.66 2.38
CA TYR A 44 -21.71 -20.01 2.82
C TYR A 44 -23.23 -20.24 2.81
N GLU A 45 -24.03 -19.21 3.04
CA GLU A 45 -25.48 -19.33 2.93
C GLU A 45 -25.89 -19.76 1.52
N GLY A 46 -25.29 -19.13 0.50
CA GLY A 46 -25.55 -19.49 -0.88
C GLY A 46 -25.06 -20.90 -1.25
N LEU A 47 -23.97 -21.39 -0.66
CA LEU A 47 -23.56 -22.81 -0.83
C LEU A 47 -24.59 -23.78 -0.27
N VAL A 48 -25.15 -23.46 0.90
CA VAL A 48 -26.16 -24.31 1.56
C VAL A 48 -27.49 -24.25 0.79
N GLN A 49 -27.91 -23.08 0.31
CA GLN A 49 -29.15 -22.91 -0.47
C GLN A 49 -29.03 -23.54 -1.86
N GLY A 50 -27.89 -23.43 -2.52
CA GLY A 50 -27.67 -23.94 -3.88
C GLY A 50 -28.48 -23.18 -4.94
N GLY A 51 -28.77 -23.86 -6.07
CA GLY A 51 -29.62 -23.32 -7.14
C GLY A 51 -29.13 -21.96 -7.66
N ASP A 52 -30.00 -20.96 -7.65
CA ASP A 52 -29.74 -19.62 -8.18
C ASP A 52 -28.65 -18.84 -7.42
N PHE A 53 -28.19 -19.33 -6.27
CA PHE A 53 -27.06 -18.72 -5.56
C PHE A 53 -25.69 -19.12 -6.14
N ILE A 54 -25.61 -20.20 -6.93
CA ILE A 54 -24.38 -20.66 -7.58
C ILE A 54 -24.50 -20.35 -9.08
N ARG A 55 -23.91 -19.24 -9.53
CA ARG A 55 -24.09 -18.70 -10.88
C ARG A 55 -22.81 -18.79 -11.69
N GLN A 56 -22.94 -19.30 -12.91
CA GLN A 56 -21.87 -19.22 -13.90
C GLN A 56 -21.69 -17.77 -14.36
N MET A 57 -20.45 -17.31 -14.41
CA MET A 57 -20.08 -15.94 -14.76
C MET A 57 -19.45 -15.85 -16.14
N GLN A 58 -19.77 -14.78 -16.84
CA GLN A 58 -19.16 -14.43 -18.11
C GLN A 58 -18.20 -13.25 -17.90
N TRP A 59 -17.31 -13.02 -18.85
CA TRP A 59 -16.28 -11.95 -18.84
C TRP A 59 -16.83 -10.56 -18.48
N ASN A 60 -18.03 -10.26 -18.97
CA ASN A 60 -18.66 -8.95 -18.80
C ASN A 60 -19.45 -8.80 -17.50
N ASP A 61 -19.78 -9.88 -16.80
CA ASP A 61 -20.62 -9.83 -15.59
C ASP A 61 -19.91 -9.14 -14.42
N VAL A 62 -18.58 -9.19 -14.40
CA VAL A 62 -17.73 -8.54 -13.39
C VAL A 62 -17.20 -7.17 -13.84
N ARG A 63 -17.78 -6.60 -14.90
CA ARG A 63 -17.42 -5.26 -15.37
C ARG A 63 -17.93 -4.21 -14.37
N GLY A 64 -17.09 -3.23 -14.04
CA GLY A 64 -17.40 -2.18 -13.07
C GLY A 64 -17.16 -2.56 -11.61
N TYR A 65 -16.77 -3.80 -11.30
CA TYR A 65 -16.54 -4.25 -9.93
C TYR A 65 -15.44 -3.50 -9.19
N LEU A 66 -14.41 -2.99 -9.91
CA LEU A 66 -13.26 -2.32 -9.29
C LEU A 66 -13.61 -1.00 -8.56
N SER A 67 -14.63 -0.28 -9.02
CA SER A 67 -15.05 1.01 -8.46
C SER A 67 -16.19 0.89 -7.44
N GLU A 68 -16.65 -0.33 -7.13
CA GLU A 68 -17.75 -0.56 -6.20
C GLU A 68 -17.24 -1.03 -4.84
N GLY A 69 -17.75 -0.42 -3.77
CA GLY A 69 -17.48 -0.83 -2.41
C GLY A 69 -18.31 -2.04 -1.97
N GLY A 70 -18.02 -2.55 -0.78
CA GLY A 70 -18.67 -3.74 -0.25
C GLY A 70 -18.39 -4.99 -1.10
N THR A 71 -19.37 -5.88 -1.21
CA THR A 71 -19.31 -7.06 -2.08
C THR A 71 -20.58 -7.23 -2.90
N LEU A 72 -20.45 -7.21 -4.22
CA LEU A 72 -21.58 -7.30 -5.17
C LEU A 72 -22.20 -8.68 -5.22
N ILE A 73 -21.46 -9.72 -4.83
CA ILE A 73 -22.01 -11.08 -4.72
C ILE A 73 -22.60 -11.38 -3.33
N GLY A 74 -22.59 -10.38 -2.43
CA GLY A 74 -23.17 -10.47 -1.10
C GLY A 74 -22.36 -11.34 -0.14
N THR A 75 -22.70 -11.21 1.13
CA THR A 75 -22.15 -12.02 2.23
C THR A 75 -23.21 -12.18 3.31
N ALA A 76 -23.32 -13.37 3.89
CA ALA A 76 -24.24 -13.64 4.98
C ALA A 76 -23.58 -14.53 6.04
N ARG A 77 -24.04 -14.37 7.29
CA ARG A 77 -23.69 -15.30 8.37
C ARG A 77 -24.56 -16.53 8.24
N CYS A 78 -23.94 -17.68 7.94
CA CYS A 78 -24.65 -18.95 7.77
C CYS A 78 -24.47 -19.82 9.01
N MET A 79 -25.45 -19.83 9.92
CA MET A 79 -25.42 -20.68 11.10
C MET A 79 -25.49 -22.16 10.74
N ALA A 80 -26.21 -22.52 9.66
CA ALA A 80 -26.31 -23.91 9.20
C ALA A 80 -24.95 -24.49 8.80
N PHE A 81 -24.03 -23.70 8.27
CA PHE A 81 -22.69 -24.17 7.86
C PHE A 81 -21.78 -24.52 9.04
N TYR A 82 -22.01 -23.96 10.24
CA TYR A 82 -21.28 -24.37 11.44
C TYR A 82 -21.60 -25.82 11.82
N GLU A 83 -22.82 -26.29 11.48
CA GLU A 83 -23.29 -27.64 11.74
C GLU A 83 -22.98 -28.57 10.57
N ARG A 84 -22.73 -29.88 10.86
CA ARG A 84 -22.43 -30.87 9.83
C ARG A 84 -23.51 -31.00 8.75
N PRO A 85 -24.83 -31.00 9.07
CA PRO A 85 -25.88 -31.10 8.05
C PRO A 85 -25.83 -30.00 7.00
N GLY A 86 -25.52 -28.77 7.41
CA GLY A 86 -25.37 -27.64 6.45
C GLY A 86 -24.15 -27.83 5.53
N ARG A 87 -23.01 -28.29 6.06
CA ARG A 87 -21.84 -28.62 5.23
C ARG A 87 -22.12 -29.78 4.28
N LEU A 88 -22.92 -30.78 4.71
CA LEU A 88 -23.37 -31.88 3.85
C LEU A 88 -24.19 -31.38 2.68
N THR A 89 -25.16 -30.47 2.93
CA THR A 89 -25.98 -29.83 1.88
C THR A 89 -25.10 -28.98 0.95
N ALA A 90 -24.16 -28.21 1.48
CA ALA A 90 -23.22 -27.45 0.68
C ALA A 90 -22.37 -28.33 -0.25
N ALA A 91 -21.86 -29.47 0.26
CA ALA A 91 -21.11 -30.44 -0.55
C ALA A 91 -21.96 -31.01 -1.68
N LYS A 92 -23.22 -31.40 -1.40
CA LYS A 92 -24.17 -31.87 -2.41
C LYS A 92 -24.38 -30.83 -3.51
N ASN A 93 -24.62 -29.57 -3.12
CA ASN A 93 -24.86 -28.48 -4.07
C ASN A 93 -23.62 -28.20 -4.96
N MET A 94 -22.40 -28.27 -4.41
CA MET A 94 -21.17 -28.13 -5.18
C MET A 94 -21.01 -29.24 -6.21
N VAL A 95 -21.22 -30.51 -5.82
CA VAL A 95 -21.14 -31.66 -6.74
C VAL A 95 -22.19 -31.54 -7.85
N LEU A 96 -23.44 -31.21 -7.51
CA LEU A 96 -24.52 -31.04 -8.50
C LEU A 96 -24.24 -29.87 -9.47
N SER A 97 -23.59 -28.82 -9.01
CA SER A 97 -23.15 -27.68 -9.84
C SER A 97 -21.87 -27.98 -10.63
N GLY A 98 -21.20 -29.07 -10.27
CA GLY A 98 -19.95 -29.51 -10.91
C GLY A 98 -18.73 -28.67 -10.54
N ILE A 99 -18.69 -28.06 -9.34
CA ILE A 99 -17.60 -27.19 -8.89
C ILE A 99 -16.39 -28.03 -8.46
N ASP A 100 -15.24 -27.79 -9.08
CA ASP A 100 -13.98 -28.52 -8.81
C ASP A 100 -13.13 -27.84 -7.72
N ALA A 101 -13.29 -26.53 -7.54
CA ALA A 101 -12.46 -25.74 -6.63
C ALA A 101 -13.18 -24.49 -6.14
N LEU A 102 -12.80 -24.03 -4.93
CA LEU A 102 -13.41 -22.89 -4.27
C LEU A 102 -12.36 -21.88 -3.82
N ILE A 103 -12.49 -20.63 -4.24
CA ILE A 103 -11.69 -19.50 -3.75
C ILE A 103 -12.58 -18.68 -2.82
N ILE A 104 -12.10 -18.44 -1.60
CA ILE A 104 -12.87 -17.78 -0.55
C ILE A 104 -12.17 -16.50 -0.14
N CYS A 105 -12.87 -15.37 -0.27
CA CYS A 105 -12.41 -14.09 0.23
C CYS A 105 -13.15 -13.74 1.53
N GLY A 106 -12.43 -13.68 2.66
CA GLY A 106 -13.04 -13.38 3.95
C GLY A 106 -12.04 -13.37 5.10
N GLY A 107 -12.53 -13.11 6.30
CA GLY A 107 -11.72 -13.11 7.51
C GLY A 107 -11.40 -14.52 8.03
N ASP A 108 -10.67 -14.57 9.16
CA ASP A 108 -10.13 -15.79 9.76
C ASP A 108 -11.20 -16.88 10.00
N GLY A 109 -12.35 -16.51 10.53
CA GLY A 109 -13.46 -17.44 10.80
C GLY A 109 -14.01 -18.09 9.52
N SER A 110 -14.12 -17.33 8.43
CA SER A 110 -14.55 -17.84 7.14
C SER A 110 -13.55 -18.80 6.53
N LEU A 111 -12.26 -18.46 6.64
CA LEU A 111 -11.16 -19.29 6.12
C LEU A 111 -10.97 -20.58 6.96
N THR A 112 -11.14 -20.49 8.28
CA THR A 112 -11.16 -21.70 9.16
C THR A 112 -12.32 -22.63 8.79
N GLY A 113 -13.49 -22.07 8.50
CA GLY A 113 -14.65 -22.84 8.01
C GLY A 113 -14.38 -23.53 6.68
N ALA A 114 -13.65 -22.88 5.80
CA ALA A 114 -13.21 -23.42 4.51
C ALA A 114 -12.30 -24.65 4.67
N ASP A 115 -11.28 -24.57 5.51
CA ASP A 115 -10.37 -25.69 5.74
C ASP A 115 -11.06 -26.87 6.42
N LYS A 116 -11.95 -26.61 7.39
CA LYS A 116 -12.80 -27.64 7.98
C LYS A 116 -13.66 -28.33 6.93
N PHE A 117 -14.25 -27.57 6.01
CA PHE A 117 -15.06 -28.13 4.93
C PHE A 117 -14.22 -29.01 4.00
N ARG A 118 -13.00 -28.58 3.66
CA ARG A 118 -12.06 -29.37 2.86
C ARG A 118 -11.65 -30.66 3.58
N ALA A 119 -11.34 -30.58 4.87
CA ALA A 119 -10.94 -31.75 5.68
C ALA A 119 -12.08 -32.79 5.80
N GLU A 120 -13.32 -32.34 5.92
CA GLU A 120 -14.50 -33.21 5.99
C GLU A 120 -14.96 -33.71 4.60
N TRP A 121 -14.49 -33.14 3.51
CA TRP A 121 -15.01 -33.35 2.15
C TRP A 121 -15.14 -34.83 1.74
N PRO A 122 -14.13 -35.70 1.87
CA PRO A 122 -14.29 -37.12 1.51
C PRO A 122 -15.41 -37.81 2.29
N PHE A 123 -15.50 -37.55 3.59
CA PHE A 123 -16.52 -38.15 4.47
C PHE A 123 -17.92 -37.60 4.17
N LEU A 124 -18.03 -36.35 3.76
CA LEU A 124 -19.31 -35.77 3.32
C LEU A 124 -19.83 -36.46 2.03
N LEU A 125 -18.91 -36.71 1.08
CA LEU A 125 -19.28 -37.42 -0.16
C LEU A 125 -19.70 -38.87 0.10
N GLU A 126 -18.99 -39.61 0.95
CA GLU A 126 -19.36 -40.98 1.35
C GLU A 126 -20.74 -41.01 2.03
N GLU A 127 -21.01 -40.06 2.91
CA GLU A 127 -22.30 -39.93 3.58
C GLU A 127 -23.44 -39.64 2.59
N LEU A 128 -23.22 -38.76 1.59
CA LEU A 128 -24.20 -38.46 0.55
C LEU A 128 -24.54 -39.68 -0.32
N VAL A 129 -23.54 -40.50 -0.62
CA VAL A 129 -23.76 -41.76 -1.36
C VAL A 129 -24.51 -42.75 -0.48
N SER A 130 -24.14 -42.91 0.81
CA SER A 130 -24.81 -43.84 1.71
C SER A 130 -26.30 -43.48 1.95
N LYS A 131 -26.63 -42.20 1.92
CA LYS A 131 -28.03 -41.70 2.00
C LYS A 131 -28.77 -41.78 0.68
N GLY A 132 -28.13 -42.18 -0.42
CA GLY A 132 -28.74 -42.22 -1.76
C GLY A 132 -29.01 -40.84 -2.36
N GLU A 133 -28.41 -39.78 -1.83
CA GLU A 133 -28.56 -38.40 -2.32
C GLU A 133 -27.69 -38.08 -3.55
N LEU A 134 -26.54 -38.79 -3.68
CA LEU A 134 -25.65 -38.77 -4.84
C LEU A 134 -25.27 -40.21 -5.23
N SER A 135 -24.92 -40.43 -6.50
CA SER A 135 -24.36 -41.71 -6.94
C SER A 135 -22.84 -41.72 -6.88
N THR A 136 -22.26 -42.92 -6.86
CA THR A 136 -20.79 -43.10 -6.90
C THR A 136 -20.18 -42.47 -8.15
N GLU A 137 -20.88 -42.53 -9.29
CA GLU A 137 -20.45 -41.93 -10.56
C GLU A 137 -20.42 -40.39 -10.48
N GLN A 138 -21.41 -39.81 -9.78
CA GLN A 138 -21.48 -38.34 -9.60
C GLN A 138 -20.36 -37.81 -8.76
N ILE A 139 -19.92 -38.51 -7.70
CA ILE A 139 -18.84 -38.05 -6.84
C ILE A 139 -17.42 -38.39 -7.35
N ALA A 140 -17.32 -39.33 -8.31
CA ALA A 140 -16.01 -39.82 -8.78
C ALA A 140 -15.05 -38.71 -9.28
N PRO A 141 -15.50 -37.63 -9.97
CA PRO A 141 -14.65 -36.52 -10.38
C PRO A 141 -14.22 -35.60 -9.23
N TYR A 142 -14.93 -35.61 -8.09
CA TYR A 142 -14.81 -34.64 -6.99
C TYR A 142 -14.20 -35.22 -5.72
N LYS A 143 -13.33 -36.24 -5.82
CA LYS A 143 -12.71 -36.91 -4.66
C LYS A 143 -11.96 -35.95 -3.73
N HIS A 144 -11.45 -34.88 -4.27
CA HIS A 144 -10.71 -33.83 -3.56
C HIS A 144 -11.30 -32.47 -3.84
N LEU A 145 -11.36 -31.60 -2.84
CA LEU A 145 -11.77 -30.22 -2.97
C LEU A 145 -10.55 -29.31 -2.76
N ASN A 146 -10.17 -28.60 -3.81
CA ASN A 146 -9.11 -27.59 -3.73
C ASN A 146 -9.71 -26.27 -3.24
N ILE A 147 -9.15 -25.74 -2.16
CA ILE A 147 -9.55 -24.44 -1.60
C ILE A 147 -8.33 -23.52 -1.53
N VAL A 148 -8.54 -22.25 -1.85
CA VAL A 148 -7.55 -21.17 -1.67
C VAL A 148 -8.22 -20.01 -0.94
N GLY A 149 -7.55 -19.50 0.10
CA GLY A 149 -8.00 -18.35 0.87
C GLY A 149 -7.45 -17.02 0.34
N LEU A 150 -8.31 -16.00 0.34
CA LEU A 150 -7.95 -14.58 0.22
C LEU A 150 -8.41 -13.89 1.50
N VAL A 151 -7.56 -13.07 2.10
CA VAL A 151 -7.90 -12.45 3.38
C VAL A 151 -8.56 -11.12 3.14
N GLY A 152 -9.89 -11.07 3.27
CA GLY A 152 -10.71 -9.86 3.23
C GLY A 152 -11.09 -9.44 4.65
N SER A 153 -10.36 -8.47 5.19
CA SER A 153 -10.58 -7.89 6.53
C SER A 153 -10.03 -6.47 6.57
N ILE A 154 -10.76 -5.54 7.20
CA ILE A 154 -10.24 -4.19 7.41
C ILE A 154 -9.31 -4.12 8.62
N ASP A 155 -9.40 -5.08 9.55
CA ASP A 155 -8.68 -5.04 10.83
C ASP A 155 -7.19 -5.43 10.70
N ASN A 156 -6.80 -6.02 9.58
CA ASN A 156 -5.45 -6.57 9.35
C ASN A 156 -5.00 -7.52 10.47
N ASP A 157 -5.88 -8.44 10.84
CA ASP A 157 -5.79 -9.24 12.06
C ASP A 157 -5.29 -10.68 11.85
N LEU A 158 -5.03 -11.11 10.60
CA LEU A 158 -4.46 -12.41 10.29
C LEU A 158 -2.92 -12.34 10.25
N THR A 159 -2.23 -13.20 11.00
CA THR A 159 -0.77 -13.31 10.96
C THR A 159 -0.28 -13.88 9.62
N GLY A 160 0.97 -13.60 9.27
CA GLY A 160 1.60 -14.15 8.08
C GLY A 160 1.37 -13.33 6.80
N THR A 161 0.68 -12.21 6.85
CA THR A 161 0.56 -11.25 5.74
C THR A 161 0.69 -9.83 6.27
N ASP A 162 1.37 -8.95 5.53
CA ASP A 162 1.55 -7.56 5.95
C ASP A 162 0.28 -6.74 5.73
N ALA A 163 -0.54 -7.13 4.75
CA ALA A 163 -1.81 -6.46 4.47
C ALA A 163 -2.92 -7.44 4.09
N THR A 164 -4.12 -7.16 4.58
CA THR A 164 -5.37 -7.81 4.19
C THR A 164 -6.17 -6.92 3.26
N ILE A 165 -7.00 -7.51 2.38
CA ILE A 165 -7.83 -6.74 1.44
C ILE A 165 -8.80 -5.85 2.21
N GLY A 166 -8.66 -4.54 2.06
CA GLY A 166 -9.52 -3.52 2.67
C GLY A 166 -8.92 -2.74 3.83
N CYS A 167 -7.79 -3.17 4.40
CA CYS A 167 -7.20 -2.50 5.57
C CYS A 167 -6.70 -1.08 5.24
N TYR A 168 -6.08 -0.86 4.08
CA TYR A 168 -5.64 0.47 3.68
C TYR A 168 -6.79 1.40 3.27
N SER A 169 -7.89 0.86 2.75
CA SER A 169 -9.10 1.65 2.52
C SER A 169 -9.72 2.14 3.83
N ALA A 170 -9.81 1.27 4.83
CA ALA A 170 -10.27 1.65 6.16
C ALA A 170 -9.34 2.69 6.81
N LEU A 171 -8.03 2.46 6.73
CA LEU A 171 -7.03 3.40 7.22
C LEU A 171 -7.14 4.77 6.54
N ALA A 172 -7.41 4.81 5.22
CA ALA A 172 -7.63 6.06 4.49
C ALA A 172 -8.83 6.84 5.04
N ARG A 173 -9.93 6.16 5.37
CA ARG A 173 -11.10 6.80 6.00
C ARG A 173 -10.79 7.36 7.38
N ILE A 174 -10.03 6.59 8.18
CA ILE A 174 -9.62 7.05 9.52
C ILE A 174 -8.74 8.30 9.41
N CYS A 175 -7.70 8.27 8.58
CA CYS A 175 -6.79 9.39 8.43
C CYS A 175 -7.49 10.65 7.90
N GLU A 176 -8.39 10.52 6.91
CA GLU A 176 -9.19 11.62 6.40
C GLU A 176 -10.05 12.27 7.50
N MET A 177 -10.71 11.45 8.34
CA MET A 177 -11.52 11.96 9.44
C MET A 177 -10.67 12.61 10.54
N VAL A 178 -9.50 12.04 10.84
CA VAL A 178 -8.56 12.62 11.81
C VAL A 178 -8.03 13.97 11.30
N ASP A 179 -7.66 14.06 10.01
CA ASP A 179 -7.20 15.33 9.40
C ASP A 179 -8.30 16.42 9.50
N TYR A 180 -9.58 16.06 9.34
CA TYR A 180 -10.69 17.01 9.49
C TYR A 180 -10.86 17.50 10.94
N VAL A 181 -10.83 16.58 11.92
CA VAL A 181 -10.98 16.99 13.33
C VAL A 181 -9.74 17.70 13.84
N GLU A 182 -8.57 17.43 13.28
CA GLU A 182 -7.31 18.10 13.62
C GLU A 182 -7.36 19.60 13.35
N ALA A 183 -7.95 20.00 12.22
CA ALA A 183 -8.11 21.42 11.87
C ALA A 183 -8.97 22.16 12.89
N THR A 184 -10.11 21.58 13.32
CA THR A 184 -10.96 22.18 14.34
C THR A 184 -10.34 22.11 15.74
N ALA A 185 -9.60 21.04 16.07
CA ALA A 185 -8.85 20.91 17.31
C ALA A 185 -7.83 22.04 17.49
N SER A 186 -7.07 22.32 16.44
CA SER A 186 -6.10 23.42 16.42
C SER A 186 -6.75 24.78 16.61
N SER A 187 -7.89 25.03 15.93
CA SER A 187 -8.62 26.32 16.01
C SER A 187 -9.06 26.66 17.43
N HIS A 188 -9.54 25.69 18.19
CA HIS A 188 -10.13 25.87 19.51
C HIS A 188 -9.24 25.41 20.67
N SER A 189 -8.01 24.98 20.40
CA SER A 189 -7.10 24.38 21.40
C SER A 189 -7.70 23.15 22.11
N ARG A 190 -8.40 22.30 21.36
CA ARG A 190 -9.15 21.13 21.86
C ARG A 190 -8.35 19.84 21.85
N ALA A 191 -8.87 18.86 22.59
CA ALA A 191 -8.50 17.47 22.48
C ALA A 191 -9.62 16.66 21.80
N PHE A 192 -9.24 15.70 20.95
CA PHE A 192 -10.16 14.73 20.36
C PHE A 192 -9.70 13.32 20.68
N VAL A 193 -10.63 12.50 21.16
CA VAL A 193 -10.47 11.05 21.29
C VAL A 193 -11.19 10.40 20.13
N VAL A 194 -10.44 9.75 19.26
CA VAL A 194 -10.96 9.09 18.07
C VAL A 194 -10.96 7.58 18.30
N GLU A 195 -12.16 7.01 18.42
CA GLU A 195 -12.33 5.56 18.55
C GLU A 195 -12.43 4.92 17.15
N VAL A 196 -11.59 3.90 16.93
CA VAL A 196 -11.52 3.16 15.68
C VAL A 196 -11.80 1.67 15.88
N MET A 197 -12.20 0.99 14.81
CA MET A 197 -12.37 -0.47 14.82
C MET A 197 -11.04 -1.18 15.12
N GLY A 198 -11.11 -2.46 15.40
CA GLY A 198 -9.98 -3.29 15.81
C GLY A 198 -10.22 -3.93 17.17
N ARG A 199 -11.15 -4.93 17.22
CA ARG A 199 -11.52 -5.60 18.47
C ARG A 199 -10.37 -6.42 19.05
N HIS A 200 -9.60 -7.08 18.20
CA HIS A 200 -8.52 -7.99 18.56
C HIS A 200 -7.19 -7.59 17.94
N CYS A 201 -7.14 -6.46 17.23
CA CYS A 201 -5.97 -5.98 16.52
C CYS A 201 -5.91 -4.45 16.58
N GLY A 202 -4.77 -3.92 16.99
CA GLY A 202 -4.51 -2.49 17.07
C GLY A 202 -3.94 -1.88 15.79
N TRP A 203 -3.89 -2.63 14.67
CA TRP A 203 -3.24 -2.18 13.44
C TRP A 203 -3.82 -0.85 12.93
N LEU A 204 -5.15 -0.73 12.83
CA LEU A 204 -5.80 0.51 12.38
C LEU A 204 -5.47 1.70 13.28
N ALA A 205 -5.51 1.51 14.60
CA ALA A 205 -5.20 2.58 15.54
C ALA A 205 -3.73 3.00 15.48
N LEU A 206 -2.82 2.03 15.43
CA LEU A 206 -1.38 2.29 15.34
C LEU A 206 -1.03 3.00 14.03
N MET A 207 -1.45 2.46 12.89
CA MET A 207 -1.11 3.04 11.60
C MET A 207 -1.74 4.43 11.40
N ALA A 208 -2.97 4.64 11.89
CA ALA A 208 -3.57 5.97 11.91
C ALA A 208 -2.78 6.93 12.81
N GLY A 209 -2.33 6.49 13.98
CA GLY A 209 -1.50 7.28 14.88
C GLY A 209 -0.17 7.68 14.26
N VAL A 210 0.50 6.76 13.57
CA VAL A 210 1.74 7.02 12.83
C VAL A 210 1.49 8.00 11.67
N ALA A 211 0.46 7.73 10.86
CA ALA A 211 0.14 8.53 9.67
C ALA A 211 -0.28 9.96 9.99
N THR A 212 -0.98 10.19 11.10
CA THR A 212 -1.48 11.51 11.49
C THR A 212 -0.61 12.22 12.53
N GLY A 213 0.32 11.50 13.16
CA GLY A 213 1.13 12.03 14.26
C GLY A 213 0.32 12.28 15.51
N ALA A 214 -0.62 11.37 15.84
CA ALA A 214 -1.43 11.45 17.04
C ALA A 214 -0.57 11.46 18.32
N ASP A 215 -1.00 12.22 19.33
CA ASP A 215 -0.26 12.40 20.58
C ASP A 215 -0.21 11.12 21.41
N PHE A 216 -1.27 10.30 21.34
CA PHE A 216 -1.34 9.06 22.07
C PHE A 216 -2.17 8.00 21.31
N VAL A 217 -1.73 6.74 21.39
CA VAL A 217 -2.41 5.61 20.74
C VAL A 217 -2.57 4.46 21.74
N PHE A 218 -3.76 3.87 21.78
CA PHE A 218 -4.08 2.70 22.57
C PHE A 218 -4.39 1.51 21.69
N ILE A 219 -3.64 0.41 21.87
CA ILE A 219 -3.79 -0.86 21.14
C ILE A 219 -3.85 -2.04 22.11
N PRO A 220 -4.51 -3.16 21.75
CA PRO A 220 -4.60 -4.32 22.63
C PRO A 220 -3.30 -5.11 22.80
N GLU A 221 -2.42 -5.10 21.80
CA GLU A 221 -1.19 -5.91 21.77
C GLU A 221 -0.07 -5.36 22.66
N ARG A 222 -0.06 -4.06 22.92
CA ARG A 222 1.02 -3.40 23.66
C ARG A 222 0.47 -2.32 24.60
N PRO A 223 -0.17 -2.69 25.71
CA PRO A 223 -0.52 -1.73 26.78
C PRO A 223 0.72 -1.01 27.30
N ARG A 224 0.54 0.16 27.90
CA ARG A 224 1.62 0.86 28.57
C ARG A 224 2.05 0.12 29.83
N GLU A 225 3.34 0.11 30.11
CA GLU A 225 3.94 -0.62 31.23
C GLU A 225 3.58 -0.01 32.61
N HIS A 226 3.42 1.32 32.62
CA HIS A 226 3.08 2.09 33.82
C HIS A 226 1.60 2.47 33.84
N ASP A 227 1.22 3.36 34.76
CA ASP A 227 -0.07 3.97 34.79
C ASP A 227 -0.30 4.77 33.50
N TRP A 228 -1.12 4.24 32.60
CA TRP A 228 -1.35 4.84 31.28
C TRP A 228 -1.99 6.25 31.39
N GLN A 229 -2.75 6.52 32.48
CA GLN A 229 -3.36 7.79 32.70
C GLN A 229 -2.29 8.87 32.91
N GLU A 230 -1.31 8.58 33.77
CA GLU A 230 -0.19 9.49 34.01
C GLU A 230 0.75 9.59 32.80
N ASP A 231 1.07 8.48 32.11
CA ASP A 231 1.86 8.51 30.87
C ASP A 231 1.22 9.43 29.82
N MET A 232 -0.09 9.30 29.62
CA MET A 232 -0.83 10.16 28.68
C MET A 232 -0.79 11.63 29.10
N LYS A 233 -1.04 11.92 30.40
CA LYS A 233 -0.98 13.30 30.94
C LYS A 233 0.41 13.92 30.72
N ILE A 234 1.46 13.18 30.99
CA ILE A 234 2.86 13.63 30.80
C ILE A 234 3.11 14.00 29.35
N VAL A 235 2.79 13.11 28.41
CA VAL A 235 3.00 13.34 26.97
C VAL A 235 2.19 14.55 26.50
N VAL A 236 0.89 14.59 26.83
CA VAL A 236 0.00 15.68 26.39
C VAL A 236 0.42 17.01 26.98
N ARG A 237 0.75 17.06 28.28
CA ARG A 237 1.24 18.30 28.94
C ARG A 237 2.49 18.80 28.25
N ARG A 238 3.48 17.92 28.01
CA ARG A 238 4.72 18.30 27.32
C ARG A 238 4.46 18.88 25.94
N HIS A 239 3.60 18.27 25.14
CA HIS A 239 3.27 18.80 23.82
C HIS A 239 2.59 20.17 23.90
N ARG A 240 1.71 20.37 24.91
CA ARG A 240 1.06 21.67 25.16
C ARG A 240 2.04 22.73 25.63
N ASP A 241 3.00 22.37 26.47
CA ASP A 241 4.04 23.28 26.97
C ASP A 241 4.98 23.72 25.82
N LEU A 242 5.21 22.86 24.83
CA LEU A 242 5.92 23.20 23.58
C LEU A 242 5.10 24.10 22.64
N GLY A 243 3.84 24.38 22.95
CA GLY A 243 2.98 25.27 22.16
C GLY A 243 2.00 24.57 21.22
N LYS A 244 1.92 23.23 21.20
CA LYS A 244 0.97 22.49 20.38
C LYS A 244 -0.47 22.78 20.81
N ARG A 245 -1.30 23.26 19.86
CA ARG A 245 -2.68 23.70 20.17
C ARG A 245 -3.72 22.59 20.07
N LYS A 246 -3.38 21.44 19.48
CA LYS A 246 -4.26 20.29 19.26
C LYS A 246 -3.76 19.10 20.06
N THR A 247 -4.68 18.23 20.48
CA THR A 247 -4.36 16.92 21.04
C THR A 247 -5.25 15.88 20.38
N ILE A 248 -4.65 14.85 19.80
CA ILE A 248 -5.35 13.74 19.15
C ILE A 248 -4.94 12.46 19.87
N VAL A 249 -5.93 11.75 20.38
CA VAL A 249 -5.75 10.42 20.99
C VAL A 249 -6.54 9.41 20.14
N ILE A 250 -5.89 8.36 19.68
CA ILE A 250 -6.56 7.30 18.93
C ILE A 250 -6.66 6.05 19.82
N VAL A 251 -7.85 5.47 19.88
CA VAL A 251 -8.11 4.29 20.69
C VAL A 251 -8.78 3.20 19.86
N ALA A 252 -8.17 2.00 19.82
CA ALA A 252 -8.81 0.83 19.24
C ALA A 252 -9.97 0.37 20.15
N GLU A 253 -11.10 -0.05 19.57
CA GLU A 253 -12.29 -0.51 20.34
C GLU A 253 -11.96 -1.68 21.29
N GLY A 254 -10.88 -2.42 21.02
CA GLY A 254 -10.38 -3.53 21.84
C GLY A 254 -9.23 -3.18 22.76
N ALA A 255 -8.85 -1.91 22.88
CA ALA A 255 -7.74 -1.47 23.73
C ALA A 255 -7.92 -1.85 25.20
N ARG A 256 -6.83 -2.27 25.85
CA ARG A 256 -6.80 -2.71 27.26
C ARG A 256 -5.58 -2.13 27.96
N ASP A 257 -5.68 -2.01 29.28
CA ASP A 257 -4.52 -1.74 30.13
C ASP A 257 -3.70 -3.00 30.41
N LYS A 258 -2.59 -2.85 31.13
CA LYS A 258 -1.70 -3.97 31.53
C LYS A 258 -2.41 -5.01 32.42
N ASP A 259 -3.49 -4.63 33.09
CA ASP A 259 -4.29 -5.50 33.96
C ASP A 259 -5.44 -6.18 33.21
N GLY A 260 -5.60 -5.89 31.91
CA GLY A 260 -6.59 -6.44 31.01
C GLY A 260 -7.94 -5.71 31.06
N ASN A 261 -8.05 -4.59 31.78
CA ASN A 261 -9.26 -3.79 31.81
C ASN A 261 -9.42 -3.03 30.48
N LYS A 262 -10.65 -2.93 29.99
CA LYS A 262 -10.93 -2.20 28.77
C LYS A 262 -10.70 -0.70 28.97
N ILE A 263 -9.98 -0.07 28.03
CA ILE A 263 -9.83 1.38 27.94
C ILE A 263 -10.89 1.89 26.95
N CYS A 264 -11.73 2.85 27.37
CA CYS A 264 -12.77 3.41 26.50
C CYS A 264 -12.56 4.91 26.26
N ALA A 265 -13.15 5.41 25.19
CA ALA A 265 -13.01 6.80 24.79
C ALA A 265 -13.57 7.78 25.85
N GLU A 266 -14.61 7.39 26.57
CA GLU A 266 -15.21 8.18 27.64
C GLU A 266 -14.25 8.38 28.80
N GLU A 267 -13.56 7.33 29.24
CA GLU A 267 -12.57 7.40 30.34
C GLU A 267 -11.40 8.31 29.94
N ILE A 268 -10.87 8.15 28.71
CA ILE A 268 -9.81 9.01 28.18
C ILE A 268 -10.25 10.47 28.16
N LYS A 269 -11.47 10.75 27.68
CA LYS A 269 -12.03 12.10 27.65
C LYS A 269 -12.10 12.71 29.07
N ASP A 270 -12.59 11.94 30.08
CA ASP A 270 -12.75 12.44 31.45
C ASP A 270 -11.38 12.79 32.06
N ILE A 271 -10.34 12.01 31.80
CA ILE A 271 -8.96 12.26 32.24
C ILE A 271 -8.40 13.54 31.61
N LEU A 272 -8.58 13.70 30.26
CA LEU A 272 -8.10 14.89 29.55
C LEU A 272 -8.86 16.17 29.97
N ALA A 273 -10.13 16.03 30.33
CA ALA A 273 -11.00 17.16 30.77
C ALA A 273 -10.90 17.50 32.26
N ASP A 274 -10.18 16.70 33.04
CA ASP A 274 -10.06 16.87 34.49
C ASP A 274 -9.50 18.26 34.85
N LYS A 275 -10.25 18.99 35.71
CA LYS A 275 -9.95 20.34 36.17
C LYS A 275 -9.37 20.38 37.60
N SER A 276 -9.15 19.22 38.23
CA SER A 276 -8.52 19.12 39.53
C SER A 276 -7.06 19.62 39.51
N GLU A 277 -6.46 19.80 40.66
CA GLU A 277 -5.05 20.15 40.77
C GLU A 277 -4.19 19.05 40.14
N GLY A 278 -3.37 19.41 39.15
CA GLY A 278 -2.59 18.47 38.35
C GLY A 278 -3.32 17.90 37.14
N GLY A 279 -4.60 18.22 36.91
CA GLY A 279 -5.36 17.88 35.72
C GLY A 279 -4.92 18.67 34.47
N LEU A 280 -5.41 18.27 33.27
CA LEU A 280 -5.10 18.93 32.02
C LEU A 280 -6.10 19.99 31.59
N ALA A 281 -7.33 19.93 32.12
CA ALA A 281 -8.43 20.86 31.88
C ALA A 281 -8.73 21.13 30.38
N LEU A 282 -8.54 20.14 29.48
CA LEU A 282 -8.76 20.31 28.06
C LEU A 282 -10.24 20.21 27.69
N ASP A 283 -10.71 21.08 26.77
CA ASP A 283 -12.00 20.89 26.09
C ASP A 283 -11.93 19.69 25.17
N THR A 284 -12.40 18.53 25.65
CA THR A 284 -12.24 17.22 24.99
C THR A 284 -13.54 16.76 24.34
N ARG A 285 -13.43 16.24 23.12
CA ARG A 285 -14.51 15.64 22.33
C ARG A 285 -14.19 14.21 21.94
N ILE A 286 -15.23 13.38 21.79
CA ILE A 286 -15.11 12.01 21.27
C ILE A 286 -15.66 11.98 19.87
N THR A 287 -14.99 11.21 19.02
CA THR A 287 -15.43 10.87 17.67
C THR A 287 -15.30 9.36 17.45
N THR A 288 -16.43 8.66 17.42
CA THR A 288 -16.46 7.22 17.12
C THR A 288 -16.76 7.05 15.64
N LEU A 289 -15.81 6.50 14.87
CA LEU A 289 -15.94 6.37 13.42
C LEU A 289 -16.88 5.24 13.01
N GLY A 290 -16.88 4.12 13.72
CA GLY A 290 -17.77 3.00 13.44
C GLY A 290 -17.68 2.48 12.01
N HIS A 291 -18.82 2.14 11.40
CA HIS A 291 -18.90 1.45 10.10
C HIS A 291 -18.48 2.29 8.88
N VAL A 292 -18.27 3.60 8.99
CA VAL A 292 -17.69 4.38 7.87
C VAL A 292 -16.30 3.87 7.47
N GLN A 293 -15.60 3.19 8.37
CA GLN A 293 -14.32 2.56 8.11
C GLN A 293 -14.41 1.39 7.12
N ARG A 294 -15.58 0.73 7.00
CA ARG A 294 -15.83 -0.36 6.04
C ARG A 294 -16.33 0.13 4.70
N GLY A 295 -16.80 1.37 4.64
CA GLY A 295 -17.55 1.90 3.52
C GLY A 295 -16.69 2.49 2.41
N GLY A 296 -17.39 2.77 1.32
CA GLY A 296 -16.85 3.46 0.18
C GLY A 296 -16.00 2.62 -0.77
N THR A 297 -15.48 3.28 -1.78
CA THR A 297 -14.67 2.68 -2.84
C THR A 297 -13.29 2.29 -2.31
N ALA A 298 -12.77 1.16 -2.76
CA ALA A 298 -11.41 0.73 -2.41
C ALA A 298 -10.35 1.72 -2.93
N VAL A 299 -9.34 2.00 -2.12
CA VAL A 299 -8.14 2.74 -2.54
C VAL A 299 -7.34 1.92 -3.57
N ALA A 300 -6.45 2.58 -4.31
CA ALA A 300 -5.64 1.96 -5.36
C ALA A 300 -4.92 0.70 -4.86
N TYR A 301 -4.24 0.78 -3.72
CA TYR A 301 -3.51 -0.36 -3.17
C TYR A 301 -4.40 -1.59 -2.92
N ASP A 302 -5.58 -1.43 -2.33
CA ASP A 302 -6.47 -2.57 -2.08
C ASP A 302 -7.04 -3.16 -3.37
N ARG A 303 -7.23 -2.36 -4.43
CA ARG A 303 -7.61 -2.86 -5.77
C ARG A 303 -6.49 -3.67 -6.39
N MET A 304 -5.26 -3.17 -6.34
CA MET A 304 -4.06 -3.85 -6.82
C MET A 304 -3.85 -5.16 -6.07
N LEU A 305 -3.79 -5.11 -4.73
CA LEU A 305 -3.59 -6.27 -3.86
C LEU A 305 -4.62 -7.37 -4.15
N ALA A 306 -5.91 -7.02 -4.09
CA ALA A 306 -6.99 -7.96 -4.33
C ALA A 306 -6.96 -8.56 -5.75
N THR A 307 -6.60 -7.75 -6.75
CA THR A 307 -6.47 -8.22 -8.13
C THR A 307 -5.33 -9.22 -8.28
N LEU A 308 -4.15 -8.90 -7.75
CA LEU A 308 -2.96 -9.77 -7.83
C LEU A 308 -3.17 -11.06 -7.03
N GLN A 309 -3.73 -10.96 -5.84
CA GLN A 309 -4.06 -12.13 -5.03
C GLN A 309 -5.12 -13.02 -5.71
N GLY A 310 -6.13 -12.44 -6.36
CA GLY A 310 -7.14 -13.18 -7.12
C GLY A 310 -6.56 -13.93 -8.31
N VAL A 311 -5.63 -13.31 -9.05
CA VAL A 311 -4.89 -13.96 -10.15
C VAL A 311 -4.05 -15.13 -9.63
N GLU A 312 -3.32 -14.91 -8.53
CA GLU A 312 -2.47 -15.94 -7.93
C GLU A 312 -3.28 -17.09 -7.33
N ALA A 313 -4.46 -16.80 -6.77
CA ALA A 313 -5.37 -17.82 -6.23
C ALA A 313 -5.83 -18.80 -7.32
N VAL A 314 -6.16 -18.33 -8.51
CA VAL A 314 -6.53 -19.19 -9.63
C VAL A 314 -5.36 -20.09 -10.06
N LYS A 315 -4.13 -19.54 -10.12
CA LYS A 315 -2.94 -20.34 -10.40
C LYS A 315 -2.73 -21.41 -9.31
N ALA A 316 -2.85 -21.03 -8.05
CA ALA A 316 -2.71 -21.94 -6.91
C ALA A 316 -3.71 -23.11 -6.97
N VAL A 317 -4.99 -22.81 -7.30
CA VAL A 317 -6.02 -23.85 -7.50
C VAL A 317 -5.68 -24.81 -8.65
N LEU A 318 -5.16 -24.27 -9.75
CA LEU A 318 -4.84 -25.10 -10.94
C LEU A 318 -3.62 -25.99 -10.73
N GLU A 319 -2.67 -25.53 -9.93
CA GLU A 319 -1.43 -26.28 -9.58
C GLU A 319 -1.63 -27.23 -8.39
N ALA A 320 -2.71 -27.08 -7.62
CA ALA A 320 -2.96 -27.88 -6.43
C ALA A 320 -3.16 -29.37 -6.74
N THR A 321 -2.57 -30.21 -5.89
CA THR A 321 -2.73 -31.67 -5.85
C THR A 321 -3.55 -32.07 -4.62
N PRO A 322 -3.97 -33.33 -4.50
CA PRO A 322 -4.68 -33.81 -3.31
C PRO A 322 -3.89 -33.63 -1.99
N GLU A 323 -2.56 -33.63 -2.07
CA GLU A 323 -1.65 -33.51 -0.94
C GLU A 323 -1.35 -32.03 -0.60
N THR A 324 -1.74 -31.09 -1.46
CA THR A 324 -1.49 -29.66 -1.24
C THR A 324 -2.31 -29.18 -0.04
N GLU A 325 -1.65 -28.64 0.98
CA GLU A 325 -2.33 -27.96 2.09
C GLU A 325 -3.10 -26.75 1.58
N THR A 326 -4.20 -26.39 2.24
CA THR A 326 -4.97 -25.20 1.89
C THR A 326 -4.09 -23.95 1.99
N PRO A 327 -3.73 -23.30 0.88
CA PRO A 327 -2.97 -22.07 0.95
C PRO A 327 -3.90 -20.86 1.11
N PHE A 328 -3.36 -19.79 1.67
CA PHE A 328 -3.90 -18.46 1.44
C PHE A 328 -2.85 -17.60 0.71
N ILE A 329 -3.34 -16.62 -0.03
CA ILE A 329 -2.48 -15.71 -0.77
C ILE A 329 -2.18 -14.50 0.11
N ALA A 330 -0.92 -14.34 0.47
CA ALA A 330 -0.42 -13.29 1.33
C ALA A 330 0.41 -12.27 0.55
N ILE A 331 0.73 -11.15 1.20
CA ILE A 331 1.74 -10.20 0.74
C ILE A 331 2.77 -9.98 1.84
N ASN A 332 4.05 -9.97 1.46
CA ASN A 332 5.16 -9.56 2.32
C ASN A 332 5.88 -8.40 1.64
N GLU A 333 5.82 -7.20 2.22
CA GLU A 333 6.22 -5.93 1.61
C GLU A 333 5.58 -5.77 0.21
N ASN A 334 6.32 -6.00 -0.85
CA ASN A 334 5.83 -5.92 -2.23
C ASN A 334 5.65 -7.29 -2.91
N LYS A 335 5.86 -8.40 -2.21
CA LYS A 335 5.86 -9.74 -2.80
C LYS A 335 4.62 -10.52 -2.46
N ILE A 336 3.85 -10.93 -3.49
CA ILE A 336 2.75 -11.91 -3.34
C ILE A 336 3.34 -13.30 -3.12
N VAL A 337 2.87 -13.99 -2.08
CA VAL A 337 3.34 -15.32 -1.68
C VAL A 337 2.18 -16.23 -1.30
N ARG A 338 2.38 -17.55 -1.40
CA ARG A 338 1.43 -18.56 -0.88
C ARG A 338 1.91 -19.03 0.48
N LYS A 339 1.04 -19.05 1.47
CA LYS A 339 1.34 -19.55 2.81
C LYS A 339 0.29 -20.57 3.27
N PRO A 340 0.67 -21.53 4.14
CA PRO A 340 -0.29 -22.48 4.72
C PRO A 340 -1.34 -21.75 5.57
N LEU A 341 -2.62 -21.90 5.23
CA LEU A 341 -3.71 -21.21 5.92
C LEU A 341 -3.80 -21.59 7.40
N MET A 342 -3.72 -22.85 7.71
CA MET A 342 -3.94 -23.32 9.08
C MET A 342 -2.80 -22.94 10.02
N GLN A 343 -1.59 -22.77 9.50
CA GLN A 343 -0.49 -22.21 10.28
C GLN A 343 -0.80 -20.76 10.68
N ALA A 344 -1.19 -19.92 9.72
CA ALA A 344 -1.55 -18.52 9.99
C ALA A 344 -2.73 -18.40 10.98
N VAL A 345 -3.76 -19.22 10.82
CA VAL A 345 -4.91 -19.28 11.76
C VAL A 345 -4.46 -19.71 13.17
N ALA A 346 -3.55 -20.69 13.28
CA ALA A 346 -3.03 -21.13 14.57
C ALA A 346 -2.21 -20.03 15.25
N GLU A 347 -1.33 -19.35 14.51
CA GLU A 347 -0.52 -18.23 15.00
C GLU A 347 -1.41 -17.04 15.42
N THR A 348 -2.46 -16.72 14.66
CA THR A 348 -3.44 -15.68 15.01
C THR A 348 -4.16 -15.99 16.33
N LYS A 349 -4.56 -17.26 16.54
CA LYS A 349 -5.15 -17.70 17.81
C LYS A 349 -4.15 -17.68 18.97
N GLU A 350 -2.88 -17.97 18.70
CA GLU A 350 -1.82 -17.91 19.69
C GLU A 350 -1.56 -16.45 20.11
N LEU A 351 -1.57 -15.52 19.17
CA LEU A 351 -1.49 -14.08 19.44
C LEU A 351 -2.63 -13.63 20.36
N ALA A 352 -3.88 -13.98 20.04
CA ALA A 352 -5.03 -13.64 20.88
C ALA A 352 -4.88 -14.20 22.30
N LYS A 353 -4.40 -15.46 22.45
CA LYS A 353 -4.12 -16.05 23.75
C LYS A 353 -2.99 -15.33 24.49
N ALA A 354 -1.95 -14.88 23.79
CA ALA A 354 -0.85 -14.12 24.38
C ALA A 354 -1.36 -12.79 24.96
N VAL A 355 -2.21 -12.07 24.20
CA VAL A 355 -2.86 -10.84 24.69
C VAL A 355 -3.71 -11.12 25.95
N ASP A 356 -4.57 -12.14 25.92
CA ASP A 356 -5.41 -12.52 27.07
C ASP A 356 -4.59 -12.98 28.29
N ALA A 357 -3.45 -13.64 28.05
CA ALA A 357 -2.51 -14.05 29.10
C ALA A 357 -1.59 -12.89 29.57
N LYS A 358 -1.70 -11.71 29.00
CA LYS A 358 -0.87 -10.52 29.28
C LYS A 358 0.62 -10.74 28.93
N ASP A 359 0.91 -11.65 28.01
CA ASP A 359 2.25 -11.87 27.45
C ASP A 359 2.42 -10.97 26.20
N PHE A 360 2.57 -9.67 26.44
CA PHE A 360 2.59 -8.68 25.37
C PHE A 360 3.85 -8.73 24.51
N GLU A 361 4.98 -9.19 25.04
CA GLU A 361 6.20 -9.41 24.26
C GLU A 361 5.97 -10.52 23.23
N LYS A 362 5.36 -11.62 23.64
CA LYS A 362 4.97 -12.69 22.74
C LYS A 362 3.93 -12.24 21.73
N ALA A 363 2.92 -11.46 22.15
CA ALA A 363 1.92 -10.92 21.26
C ALA A 363 2.56 -10.07 20.15
N MET A 364 3.49 -9.18 20.49
CA MET A 364 4.24 -8.36 19.52
C MET A 364 5.13 -9.20 18.61
N SER A 365 5.76 -10.26 19.10
CA SER A 365 6.62 -11.12 18.29
C SER A 365 5.86 -11.97 17.26
N LEU A 366 4.54 -12.15 17.46
CA LEU A 366 3.66 -12.86 16.54
C LEU A 366 3.04 -11.94 15.45
N ARG A 367 3.17 -10.63 15.61
CA ARG A 367 2.82 -9.67 14.56
C ARG A 367 3.89 -9.64 13.47
N ASP A 368 3.52 -9.10 12.31
CA ASP A 368 4.47 -8.85 11.24
C ASP A 368 5.55 -7.83 11.65
N ALA A 369 6.69 -7.87 10.95
CA ALA A 369 7.82 -7.00 11.25
C ALA A 369 7.48 -5.51 11.03
N GLU A 370 6.59 -5.20 10.08
CA GLU A 370 6.17 -3.82 9.83
C GLU A 370 5.41 -3.26 11.02
N PHE A 371 4.51 -4.02 11.64
CA PHE A 371 3.76 -3.60 12.83
C PHE A 371 4.71 -3.24 13.99
N ALA A 372 5.69 -4.09 14.26
CA ALA A 372 6.68 -3.84 15.31
C ALA A 372 7.55 -2.61 15.01
N ASP A 373 8.01 -2.46 13.76
CA ASP A 373 8.76 -1.30 13.29
C ASP A 373 7.94 0.01 13.42
N GLN A 374 6.66 -0.04 13.07
CA GLN A 374 5.76 1.13 13.17
C GLN A 374 5.48 1.52 14.62
N TRP A 375 5.31 0.53 15.52
CA TRP A 375 5.21 0.81 16.96
C TRP A 375 6.47 1.50 17.49
N GLY A 376 7.65 0.97 17.16
CA GLY A 376 8.93 1.58 17.53
C GLY A 376 9.06 2.99 16.98
N SER A 377 8.70 3.19 15.72
CA SER A 377 8.72 4.50 15.05
C SER A 377 7.77 5.50 15.70
N TYR A 378 6.56 5.05 16.04
CA TYR A 378 5.58 5.87 16.76
C TYR A 378 6.13 6.33 18.12
N MET A 379 6.69 5.41 18.91
CA MET A 379 7.26 5.73 20.21
C MET A 379 8.42 6.73 20.12
N LEU A 380 9.28 6.58 19.11
CA LEU A 380 10.42 7.48 18.89
C LEU A 380 10.01 8.88 18.42
N THR A 381 8.89 9.02 17.72
CA THR A 381 8.42 10.32 17.21
C THR A 381 7.50 11.06 18.19
N THR A 382 6.86 10.37 19.13
CA THR A 382 5.95 10.97 20.12
C THR A 382 6.62 11.29 21.46
N ASN A 383 7.64 10.53 21.88
CA ASN A 383 8.38 10.76 23.12
C ASN A 383 9.50 11.82 22.96
N VAL A 384 9.21 12.90 22.28
CA VAL A 384 10.18 13.98 22.06
C VAL A 384 10.56 14.64 23.39
N MET A 385 11.87 14.90 23.57
CA MET A 385 12.47 15.61 24.68
C MET A 385 12.51 14.91 26.05
N VAL A 386 12.60 13.58 26.07
CA VAL A 386 13.02 12.88 27.29
C VAL A 386 14.55 12.90 27.34
N ASP A 387 15.14 13.55 28.33
CA ASP A 387 16.61 13.68 28.41
C ASP A 387 17.32 12.32 28.47
N ASP A 388 16.70 11.31 29.09
CA ASP A 388 17.23 9.95 29.21
C ASP A 388 17.37 9.21 27.87
N SER A 389 16.70 9.69 26.80
CA SER A 389 16.80 9.09 25.43
C SER A 389 17.91 9.71 24.57
N LYS A 390 18.53 10.81 25.02
CA LYS A 390 19.56 11.51 24.24
C LYS A 390 20.87 10.76 24.25
N LEU A 391 21.50 10.71 23.10
CA LEU A 391 22.86 10.17 22.95
C LEU A 391 23.87 11.03 23.71
N PRO A 392 25.03 10.46 24.13
CA PRO A 392 26.16 11.23 24.61
C PRO A 392 26.54 12.35 23.63
N GLU A 393 26.93 13.51 24.10
CA GLU A 393 27.20 14.69 23.27
C GLU A 393 28.22 14.39 22.13
N LYS A 394 29.21 13.56 22.39
CA LYS A 394 30.22 13.13 21.42
C LYS A 394 29.65 12.35 20.23
N ASP A 395 28.48 11.71 20.40
CA ASP A 395 27.82 10.86 19.40
C ASP A 395 26.67 11.60 18.69
N ARG A 396 26.36 12.85 19.11
CA ARG A 396 25.34 13.68 18.48
C ARG A 396 25.86 14.28 17.19
N MET A 397 25.08 14.18 16.11
CA MET A 397 25.45 14.58 14.75
C MET A 397 24.69 15.83 14.31
N ARG A 398 25.31 16.62 13.43
CA ARG A 398 24.68 17.68 12.64
C ARG A 398 24.29 17.10 11.29
N ILE A 399 22.99 16.98 11.02
CA ILE A 399 22.48 16.28 9.84
C ILE A 399 21.77 17.28 8.93
N GLY A 400 22.24 17.40 7.68
CA GLY A 400 21.62 18.23 6.65
C GLY A 400 20.47 17.50 5.99
N PHE A 401 19.31 18.15 5.94
CA PHE A 401 18.07 17.66 5.31
C PHE A 401 17.81 18.42 4.02
N ILE A 402 17.78 17.74 2.90
CA ILE A 402 17.60 18.38 1.59
C ILE A 402 16.59 17.59 0.73
N ASN A 403 15.60 18.28 0.18
CA ASN A 403 14.69 17.71 -0.80
C ASN A 403 15.16 18.05 -2.22
N VAL A 404 15.23 17.05 -3.10
CA VAL A 404 15.78 17.21 -4.46
C VAL A 404 14.90 16.53 -5.49
N GLY A 405 14.50 17.28 -6.51
CA GLY A 405 13.66 16.79 -7.61
C GLY A 405 12.25 17.39 -7.58
N ALA A 406 11.29 16.73 -8.24
CA ALA A 406 9.90 17.13 -8.20
C ALA A 406 9.28 16.84 -6.82
N PRO A 407 8.33 17.66 -6.33
CA PRO A 407 7.62 17.36 -5.10
C PRO A 407 6.77 16.10 -5.24
N ALA A 408 6.65 15.33 -4.15
CA ALA A 408 5.86 14.11 -4.08
C ALA A 408 5.18 13.98 -2.71
N GLY A 409 4.04 13.30 -2.64
CA GLY A 409 3.34 13.04 -1.40
C GLY A 409 4.21 12.27 -0.41
N GLY A 410 4.22 12.68 0.87
CA GLY A 410 5.03 12.02 1.91
C GLY A 410 6.41 12.61 2.16
N MET A 411 6.95 13.51 1.32
CA MET A 411 8.22 14.19 1.60
C MET A 411 8.22 14.90 2.95
N ASN A 412 7.16 15.66 3.23
CA ASN A 412 7.03 16.39 4.50
C ASN A 412 6.86 15.44 5.70
N ALA A 413 6.13 14.35 5.54
CA ALA A 413 5.98 13.32 6.57
C ALA A 413 7.33 12.65 6.90
N ALA A 414 8.16 12.40 5.88
CA ALA A 414 9.50 11.85 6.05
C ALA A 414 10.41 12.81 6.82
N VAL A 415 10.44 14.08 6.41
CA VAL A 415 11.23 15.13 7.10
C VAL A 415 10.75 15.27 8.54
N ARG A 416 9.43 15.34 8.79
CA ARG A 416 8.84 15.40 10.14
C ARG A 416 9.35 14.26 11.02
N ALA A 417 9.23 13.03 10.55
CA ALA A 417 9.62 11.85 11.33
C ALA A 417 11.12 11.82 11.64
N ALA A 418 11.95 12.11 10.63
CA ALA A 418 13.40 12.16 10.80
C ALA A 418 13.83 13.30 11.76
N VAL A 419 13.21 14.48 11.67
CA VAL A 419 13.46 15.60 12.58
C VAL A 419 13.06 15.23 14.03
N ALA A 420 11.85 14.67 14.22
CA ALA A 420 11.39 14.26 15.55
C ALA A 420 12.34 13.20 16.16
N TYR A 421 12.80 12.23 15.37
CA TYR A 421 13.78 11.25 15.80
C TYR A 421 15.13 11.92 16.16
N CYS A 422 15.65 12.79 15.31
CA CYS A 422 16.92 13.50 15.57
C CYS A 422 16.85 14.28 16.88
N LEU A 423 15.80 15.04 17.09
CA LEU A 423 15.62 15.85 18.32
C LEU A 423 15.49 14.96 19.57
N SER A 424 14.81 13.81 19.47
CA SER A 424 14.70 12.84 20.58
C SER A 424 16.07 12.24 20.96
N LYS A 425 16.96 12.05 20.00
CA LYS A 425 18.32 11.52 20.19
C LYS A 425 19.35 12.61 20.52
N GLY A 426 18.97 13.89 20.42
CA GLY A 426 19.83 15.02 20.67
C GLY A 426 20.72 15.40 19.48
N HIS A 427 20.46 14.87 18.28
CA HIS A 427 21.08 15.36 17.04
C HIS A 427 20.57 16.75 16.70
N GLU A 428 21.30 17.46 15.86
CA GLU A 428 20.94 18.76 15.31
C GLU A 428 20.51 18.61 13.85
N PRO A 429 19.18 18.50 13.56
CA PRO A 429 18.69 18.47 12.20
C PRO A 429 18.66 19.89 11.62
N LEU A 430 19.22 20.06 10.42
CA LEU A 430 19.32 21.34 9.74
C LEU A 430 18.60 21.27 8.39
N ALA A 431 17.63 22.15 8.16
CA ALA A 431 16.96 22.28 6.87
C ALA A 431 17.89 22.98 5.86
N ILE A 432 18.05 22.38 4.69
CA ILE A 432 18.65 23.01 3.50
C ILE A 432 17.52 23.35 2.55
N HIS A 433 17.18 24.64 2.42
CA HIS A 433 16.03 25.10 1.66
C HIS A 433 16.25 25.10 0.15
N ASN A 434 15.22 24.72 -0.61
CA ASN A 434 15.14 24.80 -2.08
C ASN A 434 16.25 24.01 -2.83
N GLY A 435 16.63 22.84 -2.29
CA GLY A 435 17.60 21.95 -2.94
C GLY A 435 19.00 22.54 -3.05
N PHE A 436 19.81 22.01 -3.96
CA PHE A 436 21.18 22.47 -4.15
C PHE A 436 21.27 23.90 -4.68
N ALA A 437 20.35 24.32 -5.56
CA ALA A 437 20.29 25.71 -6.03
C ALA A 437 20.07 26.70 -4.88
N GLY A 438 19.19 26.38 -3.92
CA GLY A 438 18.96 27.20 -2.73
C GLY A 438 20.16 27.19 -1.80
N PHE A 439 20.81 26.04 -1.62
CA PHE A 439 22.00 25.88 -0.83
C PHE A 439 23.18 26.74 -1.36
N ALA A 440 23.41 26.70 -2.68
CA ALA A 440 24.45 27.52 -3.33
C ALA A 440 24.20 29.03 -3.20
N ARG A 441 22.94 29.48 -3.30
CA ARG A 441 22.55 30.90 -3.15
C ARG A 441 22.68 31.45 -1.74
N HIS A 442 22.88 30.60 -0.73
CA HIS A 442 23.13 31.05 0.65
C HIS A 442 24.31 32.05 0.75
N HIS A 443 25.26 31.94 -0.16
CA HIS A 443 26.44 32.79 -0.19
C HIS A 443 26.13 34.21 -0.74
N ASP A 444 25.14 34.37 -1.59
CA ASP A 444 24.88 35.64 -2.32
C ASP A 444 23.76 36.49 -1.70
N ASP A 445 22.75 35.90 -1.08
CA ASP A 445 21.55 36.58 -0.58
C ASP A 445 21.27 36.31 0.91
N LYS A 446 21.62 37.23 1.76
CA LYS A 446 21.54 37.13 3.23
C LYS A 446 20.18 37.30 3.92
N PRO A 447 19.00 37.53 3.33
CA PRO A 447 17.81 37.75 4.15
C PRO A 447 17.14 36.47 4.68
N ILE A 448 17.28 35.34 4.00
CA ILE A 448 16.69 34.06 4.45
C ILE A 448 17.76 32.99 4.33
N GLY A 449 18.37 32.64 5.46
CA GLY A 449 19.39 31.58 5.48
C GLY A 449 18.89 30.30 4.80
N ALA A 450 19.63 29.82 3.79
CA ALA A 450 19.31 28.56 3.13
C ALA A 450 19.42 27.38 4.09
N VAL A 451 20.18 27.52 5.17
CA VAL A 451 20.39 26.53 6.23
C VAL A 451 19.89 27.06 7.56
N ARG A 452 18.98 26.33 8.20
CA ARG A 452 18.48 26.67 9.53
C ARG A 452 18.16 25.42 10.35
N PRO A 453 18.27 25.49 11.69
CA PRO A 453 17.82 24.37 12.52
C PRO A 453 16.30 24.19 12.43
N PHE A 454 15.86 22.94 12.58
CA PHE A 454 14.44 22.63 12.73
C PHE A 454 13.99 22.80 14.18
N ASP A 455 12.72 23.22 14.34
CA ASP A 455 11.98 23.15 15.58
C ASP A 455 10.91 22.03 15.50
N TRP A 456 10.68 21.34 16.62
CA TRP A 456 9.71 20.26 16.69
C TRP A 456 8.28 20.75 16.37
N LEU A 457 7.88 21.90 16.90
CA LEU A 457 6.55 22.45 16.68
C LEU A 457 6.29 22.82 15.21
N GLU A 458 7.34 23.27 14.53
CA GLU A 458 7.26 23.59 13.10
C GLU A 458 6.85 22.39 12.25
N VAL A 459 7.48 21.24 12.51
CA VAL A 459 7.24 20.03 11.72
C VAL A 459 6.01 19.23 12.17
N ASP A 460 5.42 19.51 13.33
CA ASP A 460 4.33 18.72 13.90
C ASP A 460 3.15 18.54 12.94
N SER A 461 2.77 19.58 12.22
CA SER A 461 1.63 19.54 11.28
C SER A 461 1.97 19.06 9.87
N TRP A 462 3.19 18.56 9.61
CA TRP A 462 3.63 18.25 8.26
C TRP A 462 3.19 16.89 7.74
N ALA A 463 2.68 16.01 8.58
CA ALA A 463 2.26 14.66 8.19
C ALA A 463 1.18 14.67 7.09
N SER A 464 0.23 15.60 7.14
CA SER A 464 -0.88 15.72 6.18
C SER A 464 -0.61 16.73 5.04
N LYS A 465 0.59 17.35 4.99
CA LYS A 465 0.92 18.32 3.97
C LYS A 465 1.60 17.67 2.76
N GLY A 466 1.04 17.90 1.57
CA GLY A 466 1.70 17.59 0.30
C GLY A 466 2.81 18.58 -0.04
N GLY A 467 3.53 18.30 -1.10
CA GLY A 467 4.63 19.15 -1.55
C GLY A 467 5.88 19.02 -0.68
N SER A 468 6.61 20.13 -0.51
CA SER A 468 7.86 20.21 0.26
C SER A 468 7.93 21.54 1.03
N GLU A 469 7.80 21.50 2.35
CA GLU A 469 7.85 22.70 3.21
C GLU A 469 9.24 23.35 3.24
N ILE A 470 10.31 22.56 3.11
CA ILE A 470 11.67 23.11 2.95
C ILE A 470 12.00 23.50 1.49
N GLY A 471 11.01 23.37 0.60
CA GLY A 471 11.23 23.56 -0.83
C GLY A 471 12.03 22.42 -1.46
N THR A 472 12.08 22.42 -2.78
CA THR A 472 12.82 21.44 -3.57
C THR A 472 13.28 22.08 -4.89
N ASN A 473 14.30 21.52 -5.51
CA ASN A 473 14.80 21.96 -6.82
C ASN A 473 15.37 20.77 -7.59
N ARG A 474 15.43 20.86 -8.92
CA ARG A 474 15.98 19.80 -9.79
C ARG A 474 17.44 20.00 -10.16
N GLU A 475 18.03 21.15 -9.80
CA GLU A 475 19.40 21.50 -10.10
C GLU A 475 20.37 20.54 -9.38
N LEU A 476 21.35 20.06 -10.11
CA LEU A 476 22.34 19.11 -9.59
C LEU A 476 23.52 19.84 -8.93
N PRO A 477 24.26 19.19 -8.01
CA PRO A 477 25.44 19.80 -7.37
C PRO A 477 26.48 20.32 -8.37
N SER A 478 26.66 19.64 -9.52
CA SER A 478 27.57 20.11 -10.58
C SER A 478 27.08 21.38 -11.28
N GLU A 479 25.79 21.62 -11.34
CA GLU A 479 25.16 22.82 -11.93
C GLU A 479 25.22 23.99 -10.95
N SER A 480 25.02 23.71 -9.66
CA SER A 480 25.11 24.71 -8.57
C SER A 480 26.55 25.05 -8.16
N GLY A 481 27.55 24.30 -8.64
CA GLY A 481 28.95 24.42 -8.29
C GLY A 481 29.40 23.45 -7.20
N MET A 482 30.05 22.34 -7.61
CA MET A 482 30.45 21.26 -6.67
C MET A 482 31.40 21.75 -5.58
N GLU A 483 32.37 22.62 -5.92
CA GLU A 483 33.31 23.24 -4.97
C GLU A 483 32.59 24.08 -3.92
N LEU A 484 31.62 24.91 -4.37
CA LEU A 484 30.80 25.74 -3.46
C LEU A 484 29.97 24.86 -2.51
N ILE A 485 29.33 23.80 -3.01
CA ILE A 485 28.58 22.85 -2.19
C ILE A 485 29.51 22.18 -1.15
N ALA A 486 30.70 21.76 -1.55
CA ALA A 486 31.69 21.16 -0.66
C ALA A 486 32.15 22.11 0.45
N ASN A 487 32.38 23.39 0.11
CA ASN A 487 32.75 24.43 1.07
C ASN A 487 31.60 24.74 2.06
N LEU A 488 30.34 24.79 1.59
CA LEU A 488 29.19 25.01 2.46
C LEU A 488 28.96 23.83 3.41
N ILE A 489 29.20 22.59 2.97
CA ILE A 489 29.14 21.40 3.84
C ILE A 489 30.16 21.51 4.97
N GLU A 490 31.36 21.97 4.68
CA GLU A 490 32.41 22.21 5.69
C GLU A 490 32.05 23.38 6.61
N GLU A 491 31.61 24.52 6.07
CA GLU A 491 31.22 25.71 6.82
C GLU A 491 30.12 25.43 7.83
N HIS A 492 29.09 24.65 7.44
CA HIS A 492 28.00 24.26 8.30
C HIS A 492 28.29 23.05 9.18
N HIS A 493 29.49 22.46 9.07
CA HIS A 493 29.94 21.30 9.85
C HIS A 493 28.94 20.12 9.81
N PHE A 494 28.46 19.76 8.62
CA PHE A 494 27.58 18.60 8.48
C PHE A 494 28.35 17.30 8.71
N ASP A 495 27.83 16.46 9.62
CA ASP A 495 28.32 15.10 9.85
C ASP A 495 27.70 14.09 8.87
N ALA A 496 26.50 14.38 8.33
CA ALA A 496 25.77 13.52 7.40
C ALA A 496 24.75 14.32 6.57
N LEU A 497 24.29 13.73 5.45
CA LEU A 497 23.20 14.26 4.64
C LEU A 497 22.06 13.24 4.50
N PHE A 498 20.84 13.68 4.76
CA PHE A 498 19.60 12.97 4.48
C PHE A 498 18.88 13.63 3.30
N LEU A 499 18.80 12.92 2.17
CA LEU A 499 18.18 13.41 0.95
C LEU A 499 16.82 12.74 0.74
N VAL A 500 15.80 13.53 0.45
CA VAL A 500 14.47 13.02 0.08
C VAL A 500 14.17 13.46 -1.35
N GLY A 501 13.99 12.51 -2.27
CA GLY A 501 13.72 12.90 -3.65
C GLY A 501 13.76 11.78 -4.67
N GLY A 502 13.60 12.17 -5.94
CA GLY A 502 13.55 11.28 -7.08
C GLY A 502 14.91 11.00 -7.72
N PHE A 503 14.90 10.82 -9.05
CA PHE A 503 16.12 10.50 -9.79
C PHE A 503 17.17 11.61 -9.71
N GLU A 504 16.77 12.86 -9.53
CA GLU A 504 17.69 13.98 -9.31
C GLU A 504 18.46 13.82 -7.99
N ALA A 505 17.80 13.36 -6.91
CA ALA A 505 18.48 13.06 -5.64
C ALA A 505 19.50 11.91 -5.81
N PHE A 506 19.11 10.86 -6.53
CA PHE A 506 20.01 9.75 -6.89
C PHE A 506 21.23 10.24 -7.67
N HIS A 507 21.03 11.05 -8.70
CA HIS A 507 22.10 11.61 -9.51
C HIS A 507 23.01 12.55 -8.69
N SER A 508 22.45 13.35 -7.79
CA SER A 508 23.20 14.26 -6.92
C SER A 508 24.16 13.52 -5.99
N VAL A 509 23.68 12.45 -5.32
CA VAL A 509 24.54 11.64 -4.45
C VAL A 509 25.61 10.91 -5.27
N SER A 510 25.29 10.44 -6.48
CA SER A 510 26.27 9.88 -7.43
C SER A 510 27.41 10.86 -7.72
N GLN A 511 27.07 12.12 -8.04
CA GLN A 511 28.07 13.18 -8.30
C GLN A 511 28.94 13.48 -7.06
N MET A 512 28.29 13.69 -5.91
CA MET A 512 29.00 14.00 -4.66
C MET A 512 29.90 12.85 -4.21
N ARG A 513 29.45 11.58 -4.36
CA ARG A 513 30.28 10.40 -4.07
C ARG A 513 31.56 10.38 -4.92
N LYS A 514 31.45 10.65 -6.21
CA LYS A 514 32.60 10.72 -7.13
C LYS A 514 33.53 11.86 -6.78
N ALA A 515 33.00 13.00 -6.37
CA ALA A 515 33.72 14.19 -6.00
C ALA A 515 34.48 14.09 -4.64
N ARG A 516 34.19 13.05 -3.82
CA ARG A 516 34.93 12.76 -2.57
C ARG A 516 36.44 12.65 -2.74
N LYS A 517 36.93 12.34 -3.95
CA LYS A 517 38.35 12.26 -4.27
C LYS A 517 38.99 13.64 -4.30
N GLU A 518 38.24 14.66 -4.68
CA GLU A 518 38.69 16.04 -4.87
C GLU A 518 38.35 16.89 -3.64
N TYR A 519 37.16 16.68 -3.04
CA TYR A 519 36.66 17.46 -1.92
C TYR A 519 36.50 16.60 -0.66
N PRO A 520 37.46 16.66 0.32
CA PRO A 520 37.38 15.87 1.54
C PRO A 520 36.12 16.09 2.40
N SER A 521 35.54 17.30 2.38
CA SER A 521 34.31 17.64 3.11
C SER A 521 33.09 16.82 2.66
N LEU A 522 33.11 16.26 1.44
CA LEU A 522 32.11 15.35 0.94
C LEU A 522 32.26 13.89 1.48
N CYS A 523 33.37 13.61 2.24
CA CYS A 523 33.56 12.31 2.87
C CYS A 523 32.71 12.17 4.14
N ILE A 524 31.40 12.43 4.02
CA ILE A 524 30.36 12.21 5.03
C ILE A 524 29.36 11.17 4.53
N PRO A 525 28.65 10.45 5.42
CA PRO A 525 27.61 9.53 5.00
C PRO A 525 26.42 10.28 4.40
N MET A 526 25.86 9.72 3.33
CA MET A 526 24.72 10.26 2.60
C MET A 526 23.71 9.15 2.33
N VAL A 527 22.45 9.37 2.65
CA VAL A 527 21.37 8.42 2.38
C VAL A 527 20.24 9.09 1.62
N ILE A 528 19.67 8.37 0.65
CA ILE A 528 18.52 8.81 -0.13
C ILE A 528 17.29 8.02 0.31
N LEU A 529 16.23 8.74 0.65
CA LEU A 529 14.88 8.21 0.75
C LEU A 529 14.13 8.53 -0.56
N PRO A 530 13.82 7.51 -1.39
CA PRO A 530 13.15 7.73 -2.66
C PRO A 530 11.77 8.36 -2.51
N ALA A 531 11.56 9.49 -3.18
CA ALA A 531 10.29 10.21 -3.19
C ALA A 531 10.04 10.80 -4.59
N THR A 532 9.14 10.17 -5.34
CA THR A 532 8.75 10.57 -6.69
C THR A 532 7.51 9.82 -7.14
N ILE A 533 6.62 10.49 -7.86
CA ILE A 533 5.45 9.85 -8.46
C ILE A 533 5.84 8.83 -9.56
N SER A 534 7.02 9.00 -10.17
CA SER A 534 7.47 8.12 -11.27
C SER A 534 7.94 6.75 -10.82
N ASN A 535 8.20 6.57 -9.52
CA ASN A 535 8.80 5.35 -8.95
C ASN A 535 10.01 4.84 -9.73
N ASN A 536 10.89 5.75 -10.14
CA ASN A 536 11.99 5.49 -11.06
C ASN A 536 13.39 5.57 -10.42
N VAL A 537 13.48 5.58 -9.09
CA VAL A 537 14.78 5.57 -8.39
C VAL A 537 15.31 4.13 -8.37
N PRO A 538 16.55 3.89 -8.85
CA PRO A 538 17.16 2.57 -8.75
C PRO A 538 17.33 2.10 -7.30
N GLY A 539 17.21 0.79 -7.06
CA GLY A 539 17.36 0.18 -5.74
C GLY A 539 16.11 0.11 -4.90
N THR A 540 14.95 0.51 -5.43
CA THR A 540 13.66 0.37 -4.74
C THR A 540 12.54 0.01 -5.70
N GLU A 541 11.57 -0.76 -5.21
CA GLU A 541 10.31 -1.05 -5.90
C GLU A 541 9.20 -0.07 -5.50
N TYR A 542 9.45 0.78 -4.49
CA TYR A 542 8.50 1.76 -4.00
C TYR A 542 9.17 3.10 -3.68
N SER A 543 8.60 4.18 -4.16
CA SER A 543 8.99 5.57 -3.82
C SER A 543 7.82 6.28 -3.15
N LEU A 544 8.09 7.14 -2.15
CA LEU A 544 7.07 8.00 -1.55
C LEU A 544 6.40 8.86 -2.62
N GLY A 545 5.10 9.03 -2.48
CA GLY A 545 4.27 9.79 -3.42
C GLY A 545 3.69 8.96 -4.56
N SER A 546 4.16 7.74 -4.79
CA SER A 546 3.60 6.89 -5.84
C SER A 546 2.19 6.40 -5.51
N ASP A 547 1.91 6.03 -4.26
CA ASP A 547 0.56 5.61 -3.83
C ASP A 547 -0.42 6.80 -3.79
N THR A 548 0.01 7.96 -3.31
CA THR A 548 -0.78 9.20 -3.36
C THR A 548 -1.18 9.53 -4.80
N CYS A 549 -0.22 9.47 -5.72
CA CYS A 549 -0.43 9.70 -7.14
C CYS A 549 -1.42 8.69 -7.75
N LEU A 550 -1.26 7.41 -7.42
CA LEU A 550 -2.16 6.35 -7.89
C LEU A 550 -3.60 6.57 -7.41
N ASN A 551 -3.78 6.89 -6.13
CA ASN A 551 -5.12 7.16 -5.58
C ASN A 551 -5.79 8.34 -6.28
N GLU A 552 -5.06 9.43 -6.55
CA GLU A 552 -5.61 10.57 -7.27
C GLU A 552 -5.96 10.22 -8.71
N LEU A 553 -5.08 9.51 -9.42
CA LEU A 553 -5.31 9.09 -10.80
C LEU A 553 -6.48 8.09 -10.91
N VAL A 554 -6.59 7.13 -9.99
CA VAL A 554 -7.70 6.16 -9.94
C VAL A 554 -9.02 6.89 -9.69
N ASN A 555 -9.05 7.83 -8.74
CA ASN A 555 -10.21 8.70 -8.47
C ASN A 555 -10.63 9.51 -9.71
N TYR A 556 -9.66 10.09 -10.40
CA TYR A 556 -9.87 10.81 -11.65
C TYR A 556 -10.47 9.89 -12.72
N CYS A 557 -9.89 8.72 -12.92
CA CYS A 557 -10.34 7.72 -13.87
C CYS A 557 -11.76 7.23 -13.57
N ASP A 558 -12.11 7.00 -12.31
CA ASP A 558 -13.47 6.58 -11.92
C ASP A 558 -14.52 7.65 -12.25
N LYS A 559 -14.21 8.93 -12.03
CA LYS A 559 -15.09 10.06 -12.41
C LYS A 559 -15.28 10.13 -13.93
N ILE A 560 -14.19 10.02 -14.71
CA ILE A 560 -14.24 10.01 -16.18
C ILE A 560 -15.00 8.79 -16.69
N LYS A 561 -14.83 7.64 -16.06
CA LYS A 561 -15.50 6.37 -16.39
C LYS A 561 -17.02 6.48 -16.22
N GLN A 562 -17.51 7.22 -15.23
CA GLN A 562 -18.94 7.51 -15.07
C GLN A 562 -19.49 8.28 -16.27
N SER A 563 -18.76 9.27 -16.79
CA SER A 563 -19.13 9.99 -18.01
C SER A 563 -19.18 9.07 -19.24
N ALA A 564 -18.17 8.20 -19.38
CA ALA A 564 -18.15 7.20 -20.45
C ALA A 564 -19.30 6.20 -20.35
N SER A 565 -19.64 5.77 -19.12
CA SER A 565 -20.78 4.88 -18.83
C SER A 565 -22.11 5.51 -19.19
N ALA A 566 -22.32 6.78 -18.87
CA ALA A 566 -23.55 7.50 -19.14
C ALA A 566 -23.87 7.58 -20.63
N THR A 567 -22.85 7.74 -21.47
CA THR A 567 -22.99 7.79 -22.93
C THR A 567 -22.98 6.44 -23.62
N ARG A 568 -22.62 5.35 -22.90
CA ARG A 568 -22.62 3.93 -23.30
C ARG A 568 -21.68 3.54 -24.44
N ARG A 569 -21.26 4.46 -25.30
CA ARG A 569 -20.41 4.22 -26.47
C ARG A 569 -19.24 5.19 -26.53
N ARG A 570 -18.52 5.31 -25.40
CA ARG A 570 -17.37 6.22 -25.33
C ARG A 570 -16.14 5.55 -24.73
N VAL A 571 -15.00 5.83 -25.33
CA VAL A 571 -13.67 5.50 -24.83
C VAL A 571 -12.98 6.80 -24.42
N PHE A 572 -12.36 6.86 -23.24
CA PHE A 572 -11.45 7.95 -22.91
C PHE A 572 -10.01 7.46 -22.99
N VAL A 573 -9.20 8.27 -23.65
CA VAL A 573 -7.74 8.13 -23.69
C VAL A 573 -7.18 9.11 -22.68
N ILE A 574 -6.63 8.59 -21.57
CA ILE A 574 -6.16 9.39 -20.44
C ILE A 574 -4.63 9.43 -20.47
N GLU A 575 -4.06 10.65 -20.58
CA GLU A 575 -2.62 10.83 -20.41
C GLU A 575 -2.24 10.72 -18.94
N THR A 576 -1.16 9.97 -18.66
CA THR A 576 -0.60 9.84 -17.31
C THR A 576 0.80 10.41 -17.26
N GLN A 577 1.12 11.15 -16.20
CA GLN A 577 2.48 11.52 -15.88
C GLN A 577 3.26 10.28 -15.38
N GLY A 578 4.57 10.38 -15.32
CA GLY A 578 5.47 9.31 -14.86
C GLY A 578 6.83 9.39 -15.55
N GLY A 579 7.05 10.40 -16.40
CA GLY A 579 8.28 10.54 -17.16
C GLY A 579 8.53 9.30 -18.02
N ARG A 580 9.76 8.77 -18.00
CA ARG A 580 10.14 7.57 -18.77
C ARG A 580 9.91 6.26 -18.00
N SER A 581 9.07 6.28 -16.97
CA SER A 581 8.63 5.10 -16.22
C SER A 581 7.15 4.84 -16.46
N GLY A 582 6.82 3.63 -16.85
CA GLY A 582 5.45 3.16 -17.06
C GLY A 582 4.75 2.71 -15.77
N TYR A 583 5.40 2.81 -14.61
CA TYR A 583 4.88 2.32 -13.33
C TYR A 583 3.46 2.80 -13.04
N ILE A 584 3.25 4.12 -13.00
CA ILE A 584 1.94 4.71 -12.67
C ILE A 584 0.86 4.33 -13.69
N ALA A 585 1.19 4.36 -14.99
CA ALA A 585 0.24 3.98 -16.04
C ALA A 585 -0.17 2.50 -15.91
N THR A 586 0.78 1.61 -15.61
CA THR A 586 0.53 0.18 -15.46
C THR A 586 -0.35 -0.12 -14.26
N LEU A 587 -0.01 0.42 -13.07
CA LEU A 587 -0.80 0.18 -11.86
C LEU A 587 -2.18 0.83 -11.94
N ALA A 588 -2.27 2.08 -12.39
CA ALA A 588 -3.58 2.70 -12.60
C ALA A 588 -4.42 1.89 -13.61
N GLY A 589 -3.80 1.37 -14.68
CA GLY A 589 -4.47 0.49 -15.65
C GLY A 589 -5.05 -0.77 -15.02
N LEU A 590 -4.31 -1.37 -14.08
CA LEU A 590 -4.77 -2.53 -13.30
C LEU A 590 -5.98 -2.15 -12.43
N ASP A 591 -5.87 -1.05 -11.68
CA ASP A 591 -6.82 -0.61 -10.65
C ASP A 591 -8.13 -0.08 -11.23
N VAL A 592 -8.11 0.47 -12.44
CA VAL A 592 -9.32 0.94 -13.12
C VAL A 592 -9.84 -0.07 -14.17
N GLY A 593 -9.09 -1.13 -14.46
CA GLY A 593 -9.41 -2.11 -15.48
C GLY A 593 -9.41 -1.50 -16.88
N ALA A 594 -8.34 -0.79 -17.24
CA ALA A 594 -8.14 -0.19 -18.55
C ALA A 594 -8.20 -1.23 -19.67
N SER A 595 -8.67 -0.83 -20.84
CA SER A 595 -8.73 -1.70 -22.04
C SER A 595 -7.35 -1.86 -22.69
N ALA A 596 -6.50 -0.85 -22.56
CA ALA A 596 -5.09 -0.87 -22.99
C ALA A 596 -4.29 0.12 -22.15
N VAL A 597 -3.00 -0.14 -22.00
CA VAL A 597 -2.02 0.75 -21.37
C VAL A 597 -0.81 0.87 -22.26
N TYR A 598 -0.37 2.08 -22.53
CA TYR A 598 0.85 2.35 -23.32
C TYR A 598 1.92 2.97 -22.43
N ILE A 599 3.07 2.33 -22.35
CA ILE A 599 4.19 2.66 -21.46
C ILE A 599 5.48 2.94 -22.24
N PRO A 600 6.41 3.75 -21.69
CA PRO A 600 7.65 4.10 -22.40
C PRO A 600 8.56 2.90 -22.69
N GLU A 601 8.50 1.87 -21.84
CA GLU A 601 9.32 0.67 -21.96
C GLU A 601 8.96 -0.19 -23.18
N GLU A 602 7.72 -0.08 -23.63
CA GLU A 602 7.19 -0.82 -24.80
C GLU A 602 7.04 0.07 -26.02
N GLY A 603 6.87 1.37 -25.80
CA GLY A 603 6.54 2.31 -26.85
C GLY A 603 5.12 2.15 -27.37
N VAL A 604 4.82 2.82 -28.48
CA VAL A 604 3.54 2.71 -29.21
C VAL A 604 3.81 2.51 -30.68
N SER A 605 3.25 1.46 -31.26
CA SER A 605 3.32 1.19 -32.71
C SER A 605 1.94 1.31 -33.36
N LEU A 606 1.93 1.52 -34.65
CA LEU A 606 0.67 1.56 -35.44
C LEU A 606 -0.02 0.18 -35.43
N GLU A 607 0.75 -0.90 -35.38
CA GLU A 607 0.23 -2.25 -35.28
C GLU A 607 -0.52 -2.49 -33.98
N MET A 608 0.04 -2.03 -32.83
CA MET A 608 -0.62 -2.06 -31.52
C MET A 608 -1.93 -1.28 -31.57
N LEU A 609 -1.91 -0.05 -32.08
CA LEU A 609 -3.11 0.80 -32.18
C LEU A 609 -4.20 0.14 -33.04
N ASN A 610 -3.83 -0.43 -34.18
CA ASN A 610 -4.78 -1.13 -35.06
C ASN A 610 -5.40 -2.37 -34.36
N SER A 611 -4.58 -3.16 -33.67
CA SER A 611 -5.06 -4.31 -32.86
C SER A 611 -6.06 -3.87 -31.81
N ASP A 612 -5.75 -2.81 -31.04
CA ASP A 612 -6.60 -2.31 -29.97
C ASP A 612 -7.91 -1.69 -30.51
N VAL A 613 -7.86 -0.97 -31.63
CA VAL A 613 -9.07 -0.46 -32.31
C VAL A 613 -9.97 -1.61 -32.74
N ASN A 614 -9.42 -2.65 -33.35
CA ASN A 614 -10.20 -3.82 -33.78
C ASN A 614 -10.77 -4.58 -32.58
N HIS A 615 -10.01 -4.72 -31.50
CA HIS A 615 -10.51 -5.29 -30.26
C HIS A 615 -11.69 -4.48 -29.71
N LEU A 616 -11.58 -3.16 -29.64
CA LEU A 616 -12.68 -2.28 -29.21
C LEU A 616 -13.91 -2.43 -30.10
N LYS A 617 -13.75 -2.48 -31.42
CA LYS A 617 -14.86 -2.72 -32.38
C LYS A 617 -15.63 -4.01 -32.05
N GLU A 618 -14.91 -5.12 -31.81
CA GLU A 618 -15.51 -6.40 -31.45
C GLU A 618 -16.18 -6.38 -30.08
N VAL A 619 -15.57 -5.74 -29.11
CA VAL A 619 -16.12 -5.62 -27.78
C VAL A 619 -17.41 -4.81 -27.77
N PHE A 620 -17.44 -3.66 -28.47
CA PHE A 620 -18.68 -2.85 -28.58
C PHE A 620 -19.76 -3.55 -29.39
N LYS A 621 -19.42 -4.36 -30.37
CA LYS A 621 -20.37 -5.18 -31.12
C LYS A 621 -21.05 -6.23 -30.23
N LYS A 622 -20.30 -6.87 -29.32
CA LYS A 622 -20.82 -7.86 -28.38
C LYS A 622 -21.70 -7.22 -27.28
N ASP A 623 -21.41 -5.99 -26.87
CA ASP A 623 -22.12 -5.30 -25.79
C ASP A 623 -23.58 -4.93 -26.11
N LYS A 624 -24.00 -4.93 -27.37
CA LYS A 624 -25.35 -4.55 -27.83
C LYS A 624 -25.91 -3.26 -27.20
N GLY A 625 -25.03 -2.36 -26.75
CA GLY A 625 -25.38 -1.11 -26.08
C GLY A 625 -25.92 -1.26 -24.64
N GLN A 626 -25.82 -2.43 -24.04
CA GLN A 626 -26.35 -2.71 -22.69
C GLN A 626 -25.28 -2.46 -21.59
N SER A 627 -24.00 -2.49 -21.91
CA SER A 627 -22.95 -2.30 -20.91
C SER A 627 -22.87 -0.86 -20.43
N ARG A 628 -22.95 -0.71 -19.11
CA ARG A 628 -22.85 0.59 -18.41
C ARG A 628 -21.41 0.94 -18.03
N ALA A 629 -20.42 0.06 -18.24
CA ALA A 629 -19.05 0.33 -17.83
C ALA A 629 -18.30 1.11 -18.93
N GLY A 630 -17.91 2.32 -18.63
CA GLY A 630 -17.05 3.15 -19.48
C GLY A 630 -15.69 2.48 -19.73
N ARG A 631 -15.07 2.78 -20.87
CA ARG A 631 -13.78 2.22 -21.27
C ARG A 631 -12.71 3.28 -21.22
N LEU A 632 -11.55 2.89 -20.71
CA LEU A 632 -10.38 3.74 -20.58
C LEU A 632 -9.20 3.09 -21.31
N ILE A 633 -8.37 3.96 -21.90
CA ILE A 633 -7.02 3.66 -22.36
C ILE A 633 -6.10 4.62 -21.62
N LEU A 634 -5.04 4.11 -21.01
CA LEU A 634 -4.05 4.95 -20.34
C LEU A 634 -2.80 5.07 -21.22
N VAL A 635 -2.27 6.28 -21.31
CA VAL A 635 -1.12 6.60 -22.16
C VAL A 635 -0.11 7.38 -21.32
N ASN A 636 1.06 6.80 -21.04
CA ASN A 636 2.11 7.58 -20.38
C ASN A 636 2.62 8.68 -21.32
N GLU A 637 2.84 9.87 -20.79
CA GLU A 637 3.28 11.09 -21.51
C GLU A 637 4.56 10.93 -22.35
N LYS A 638 5.37 9.89 -22.07
CA LYS A 638 6.63 9.57 -22.75
C LYS A 638 6.61 8.23 -23.49
N SER A 639 5.45 7.59 -23.62
CA SER A 639 5.31 6.31 -24.33
C SER A 639 5.65 6.42 -25.81
N SER A 640 5.44 7.59 -26.43
CA SER A 640 5.81 7.88 -27.80
C SER A 640 6.11 9.36 -28.00
N LYS A 641 6.97 9.66 -28.97
CA LYS A 641 7.20 11.04 -29.44
C LYS A 641 6.10 11.55 -30.39
N VAL A 642 5.35 10.63 -31.01
CA VAL A 642 4.35 10.91 -32.04
C VAL A 642 2.95 10.60 -31.53
N TYR A 643 2.73 9.40 -31.02
CA TYR A 643 1.42 8.93 -30.58
C TYR A 643 1.12 9.41 -29.16
N ASN A 644 0.73 10.70 -29.03
CA ASN A 644 0.22 11.25 -27.77
C ASN A 644 -1.27 10.91 -27.57
N ALA A 645 -1.80 11.18 -26.38
CA ALA A 645 -3.17 10.84 -26.02
C ALA A 645 -4.21 11.41 -27.01
N LYS A 646 -3.99 12.66 -27.49
CA LYS A 646 -4.87 13.30 -28.48
C LYS A 646 -4.88 12.56 -29.79
N LEU A 647 -3.70 12.27 -30.37
CA LEU A 647 -3.61 11.58 -31.67
C LEU A 647 -4.20 10.17 -31.56
N ILE A 648 -3.94 9.46 -30.47
CA ILE A 648 -4.52 8.12 -30.24
C ILE A 648 -6.06 8.23 -30.17
N ALA A 649 -6.60 9.21 -29.44
CA ALA A 649 -8.04 9.41 -29.38
C ALA A 649 -8.65 9.76 -30.74
N ASP A 650 -7.97 10.58 -31.54
CA ASP A 650 -8.41 10.95 -32.88
C ASP A 650 -8.40 9.72 -33.83
N ILE A 651 -7.32 8.91 -33.81
CA ILE A 651 -7.26 7.67 -34.59
C ILE A 651 -8.40 6.72 -34.20
N ILE A 652 -8.60 6.49 -32.91
CA ILE A 652 -9.67 5.61 -32.43
C ILE A 652 -11.04 6.11 -32.87
N ARG A 653 -11.29 7.42 -32.86
CA ARG A 653 -12.55 8.03 -33.28
C ARG A 653 -12.81 7.83 -34.78
N GLU A 654 -11.81 8.10 -35.63
CA GLU A 654 -11.94 7.95 -37.08
C GLU A 654 -12.16 6.47 -37.44
N GLU A 655 -11.37 5.59 -36.86
CA GLU A 655 -11.47 4.15 -37.12
C GLU A 655 -12.73 3.48 -36.53
N ALA A 656 -13.37 4.10 -35.56
CA ALA A 656 -14.60 3.58 -34.97
C ALA A 656 -15.81 3.61 -35.94
N HIS A 657 -15.78 4.44 -36.98
CA HIS A 657 -16.84 4.58 -37.98
C HIS A 657 -18.24 4.68 -37.34
N ASP A 658 -18.45 5.66 -36.47
CA ASP A 658 -19.71 5.93 -35.72
C ASP A 658 -20.18 4.82 -34.74
N ARG A 659 -19.39 3.76 -34.53
CA ARG A 659 -19.73 2.70 -33.57
C ARG A 659 -19.58 3.15 -32.12
N PHE A 660 -18.56 3.99 -31.85
CA PHE A 660 -18.30 4.61 -30.55
C PHE A 660 -17.47 5.88 -30.71
N GLU A 661 -17.55 6.75 -29.72
CA GLU A 661 -16.75 7.97 -29.64
C GLU A 661 -15.44 7.74 -28.87
N SER A 662 -14.41 8.51 -29.17
CA SER A 662 -13.20 8.60 -28.39
C SER A 662 -12.88 10.05 -28.01
N ARG A 663 -12.40 10.28 -26.80
CA ARG A 663 -11.97 11.58 -26.27
C ARG A 663 -10.71 11.45 -25.45
N GLU A 664 -9.87 12.45 -25.52
CA GLU A 664 -8.72 12.60 -24.63
C GLU A 664 -9.12 13.19 -23.28
N SER A 665 -8.33 12.93 -22.25
CA SER A 665 -8.44 13.57 -20.94
C SER A 665 -7.06 13.60 -20.27
N ILE A 666 -6.67 14.77 -19.76
CA ILE A 666 -5.33 15.02 -19.24
C ILE A 666 -5.45 15.57 -17.81
N PRO A 667 -5.17 14.78 -16.76
CA PRO A 667 -5.21 15.26 -15.38
C PRO A 667 -4.08 16.26 -15.08
N GLY A 668 -2.95 16.16 -15.78
CA GLY A 668 -1.80 17.04 -15.56
C GLY A 668 -1.24 16.95 -14.14
N HIS A 669 -0.87 18.09 -13.54
CA HIS A 669 -0.26 18.16 -12.22
C HIS A 669 -1.16 17.76 -11.04
N VAL A 670 -2.47 17.71 -11.22
CA VAL A 670 -3.41 17.17 -10.22
C VAL A 670 -3.04 15.73 -9.84
N GLN A 671 -2.43 15.00 -10.77
CA GLN A 671 -1.97 13.63 -10.54
C GLN A 671 -0.92 13.51 -9.41
N GLN A 672 -0.20 14.57 -9.06
CA GLN A 672 0.72 14.53 -7.90
C GLN A 672 -0.03 14.29 -6.57
N GLY A 673 -1.33 14.57 -6.53
CA GLY A 673 -2.15 14.56 -5.33
C GLY A 673 -1.88 15.77 -4.43
N GLY A 674 -2.63 15.88 -3.36
CA GLY A 674 -2.48 16.93 -2.34
C GLY A 674 -2.05 16.32 -1.02
N VAL A 675 -3.03 15.92 -0.23
CA VAL A 675 -2.80 15.23 1.05
C VAL A 675 -2.21 13.84 0.79
N PRO A 676 -1.05 13.50 1.40
CA PRO A 676 -0.43 12.19 1.20
C PRO A 676 -1.33 11.06 1.67
N SER A 677 -1.31 9.94 0.93
CA SER A 677 -2.03 8.73 1.33
C SER A 677 -1.48 8.18 2.66
N PRO A 678 -2.28 7.42 3.42
CA PRO A 678 -1.80 6.81 4.66
C PRO A 678 -0.58 5.89 4.44
N MET A 679 -0.54 5.16 3.32
CA MET A 679 0.61 4.32 2.99
C MET A 679 1.88 5.16 2.82
N ASP A 680 1.81 6.23 2.04
CA ASP A 680 2.96 7.15 1.87
C ASP A 680 3.38 7.77 3.20
N ARG A 681 2.42 8.12 4.09
CA ARG A 681 2.74 8.66 5.42
C ARG A 681 3.40 7.64 6.33
N CYS A 682 2.86 6.42 6.44
CA CYS A 682 3.41 5.35 7.28
C CYS A 682 4.78 4.91 6.81
N ARG A 683 4.95 4.69 5.50
CA ARG A 683 6.25 4.35 4.92
C ARG A 683 7.26 5.48 5.04
N ALA A 684 6.82 6.73 4.90
CA ALA A 684 7.69 7.89 5.15
C ALA A 684 8.26 7.90 6.56
N VAL A 685 7.42 7.67 7.58
CA VAL A 685 7.88 7.63 8.99
C VAL A 685 8.86 6.50 9.21
N ARG A 686 8.49 5.26 8.84
CA ARG A 686 9.32 4.06 9.02
C ARG A 686 10.67 4.18 8.31
N LEU A 687 10.66 4.53 7.02
CA LEU A 687 11.89 4.56 6.21
C LEU A 687 12.80 5.74 6.58
N ALA A 688 12.23 6.91 6.92
CA ALA A 688 13.02 8.07 7.33
C ALA A 688 13.78 7.79 8.64
N ILE A 689 13.16 7.16 9.62
CA ILE A 689 13.83 6.77 10.87
C ILE A 689 14.95 5.78 10.58
N LYS A 690 14.71 4.76 9.75
CA LYS A 690 15.77 3.80 9.33
C LYS A 690 16.93 4.51 8.62
N CYS A 691 16.65 5.55 7.81
CA CYS A 691 17.71 6.36 7.19
C CYS A 691 18.59 7.06 8.23
N ILE A 692 17.97 7.71 9.23
CA ILE A 692 18.76 8.39 10.27
C ILE A 692 19.56 7.38 11.11
N GLN A 693 18.97 6.25 11.48
CA GLN A 693 19.69 5.17 12.18
C GLN A 693 20.85 4.60 11.36
N HIS A 694 20.71 4.52 10.04
CA HIS A 694 21.81 4.15 9.15
C HIS A 694 22.95 5.18 9.19
N LEU A 695 22.62 6.47 9.16
CA LEU A 695 23.61 7.55 9.28
C LEU A 695 24.32 7.54 10.65
N GLU A 696 23.57 7.30 11.74
CA GLU A 696 24.13 7.16 13.09
C GLU A 696 25.21 6.07 13.18
N GLY A 697 25.03 4.97 12.43
CA GLY A 697 25.99 3.86 12.39
C GLY A 697 27.39 4.26 11.93
N PHE A 698 27.55 5.37 11.21
CA PHE A 698 28.84 5.91 10.80
C PHE A 698 29.47 6.80 11.88
N GLY A 699 28.68 7.47 12.72
CA GLY A 699 29.13 8.39 13.76
C GLY A 699 29.70 9.70 13.22
N ARG A 700 30.16 10.56 14.15
CA ARG A 700 30.83 11.83 13.82
C ARG A 700 32.22 11.60 13.27
N ASN A 701 32.72 12.52 12.44
CA ASN A 701 34.08 12.49 11.88
C ASN A 701 34.41 11.18 11.13
N ALA A 702 33.42 10.62 10.43
CA ALA A 702 33.47 9.30 9.81
C ALA A 702 34.35 9.21 8.53
N HIS A 703 35.16 10.22 8.20
CA HIS A 703 35.94 10.32 6.92
C HIS A 703 36.63 9.02 6.50
N ASN A 704 37.31 8.35 7.45
CA ASN A 704 38.02 7.10 7.15
C ASN A 704 37.10 5.90 7.00
N HIS A 705 35.98 5.88 7.72
CA HIS A 705 34.94 4.84 7.63
C HIS A 705 34.18 4.99 6.30
N VAL A 706 33.76 6.20 5.98
CA VAL A 706 33.04 6.55 4.74
C VAL A 706 33.81 6.13 3.48
N LYS A 707 35.15 6.26 3.46
CA LYS A 707 35.98 5.84 2.33
C LYS A 707 36.03 4.31 2.15
N LYS A 708 35.76 3.55 3.19
CA LYS A 708 35.88 2.07 3.19
C LYS A 708 34.56 1.37 3.01
N ASP A 709 33.45 1.99 3.41
CA ASP A 709 32.13 1.40 3.36
C ASP A 709 31.34 1.92 2.14
N PRO A 710 31.05 1.08 1.14
CA PRO A 710 30.26 1.47 -0.02
C PRO A 710 28.86 2.00 0.34
N LYS A 711 28.28 1.53 1.46
CA LYS A 711 26.95 1.95 1.94
C LYS A 711 26.96 3.34 2.58
N SER A 712 28.12 3.99 2.70
CA SER A 712 28.22 5.39 3.12
C SER A 712 27.58 6.38 2.13
N ALA A 713 27.26 5.95 0.92
CA ALA A 713 26.39 6.61 -0.02
C ALA A 713 25.39 5.57 -0.51
N SER A 714 24.13 5.67 -0.09
CA SER A 714 23.17 4.60 -0.28
C SER A 714 21.76 5.11 -0.58
N VAL A 715 20.96 4.21 -1.15
CA VAL A 715 19.52 4.35 -1.33
C VAL A 715 18.83 3.33 -0.43
N ILE A 716 17.93 3.80 0.46
CA ILE A 716 17.00 2.89 1.14
C ILE A 716 15.96 2.43 0.14
N GLY A 717 15.66 1.14 0.11
CA GLY A 717 14.68 0.59 -0.82
C GLY A 717 13.89 -0.56 -0.24
N ILE A 718 12.68 -0.74 -0.74
CA ILE A 718 11.90 -1.96 -0.58
C ILE A 718 12.17 -2.82 -1.80
N GLN A 719 12.64 -4.05 -1.61
CA GLN A 719 12.94 -5.01 -2.67
C GLN A 719 12.31 -6.36 -2.29
N GLY A 720 11.28 -6.74 -3.01
CA GLY A 720 10.52 -7.95 -2.71
C GLY A 720 9.92 -7.89 -1.30
N SER A 721 10.46 -8.70 -0.37
CA SER A 721 10.00 -8.79 1.01
C SER A 721 10.93 -8.10 2.03
N GLU A 722 11.87 -7.28 1.59
CA GLU A 722 12.91 -6.73 2.46
C GLU A 722 13.10 -5.22 2.29
N VAL A 723 13.45 -4.56 3.39
CA VAL A 723 13.93 -3.17 3.39
C VAL A 723 15.46 -3.20 3.44
N VAL A 724 16.10 -2.64 2.41
CA VAL A 724 17.55 -2.74 2.21
C VAL A 724 18.18 -1.37 1.99
N PHE A 725 19.47 -1.25 2.33
CA PHE A 725 20.32 -0.13 1.94
C PHE A 725 21.24 -0.58 0.80
N ASN A 726 20.98 -0.05 -0.39
CA ASN A 726 21.75 -0.35 -1.58
C ASN A 726 22.89 0.65 -1.74
N ALA A 727 24.10 0.15 -1.94
CA ALA A 727 25.26 1.01 -2.19
C ALA A 727 25.10 1.76 -3.52
N MET A 728 25.36 3.06 -3.54
CA MET A 728 25.24 3.90 -4.74
C MET A 728 26.11 3.38 -5.88
N GLU A 729 27.31 2.90 -5.60
CA GLU A 729 28.26 2.39 -6.60
C GLU A 729 27.68 1.21 -7.39
N GLU A 730 27.10 0.25 -6.70
CA GLU A 730 26.47 -0.92 -7.32
C GLU A 730 25.27 -0.54 -8.20
N LEU A 731 24.45 0.41 -7.71
CA LEU A 731 23.30 0.90 -8.46
C LEU A 731 23.72 1.70 -9.71
N GLU A 732 24.81 2.47 -9.63
CA GLU A 732 25.35 3.21 -10.76
C GLU A 732 25.84 2.28 -11.88
N GLU A 733 26.53 1.19 -11.53
CA GLU A 733 27.17 0.31 -12.48
C GLU A 733 26.21 -0.71 -13.10
N HIS A 734 25.30 -1.24 -12.31
CA HIS A 734 24.47 -2.38 -12.72
C HIS A 734 22.97 -2.15 -12.58
N GLY A 735 22.56 -1.19 -11.76
CA GLY A 735 21.15 -0.98 -11.38
C GLY A 735 20.41 0.09 -12.19
N THR A 736 21.09 0.86 -13.07
CA THR A 736 20.54 2.10 -13.64
C THR A 736 20.57 2.14 -15.16
N ASP A 737 19.41 2.37 -15.79
CA ASP A 737 19.27 2.82 -17.17
C ASP A 737 19.37 4.35 -17.22
N TRP A 738 20.61 4.87 -17.29
CA TRP A 738 20.91 6.31 -17.23
C TRP A 738 20.23 7.10 -18.35
N PRO A 739 20.25 6.68 -19.63
CA PRO A 739 19.57 7.39 -20.72
C PRO A 739 18.08 7.59 -20.50
N ASN A 740 17.43 6.62 -19.86
CA ASN A 740 16.01 6.64 -19.58
C ASN A 740 15.67 7.07 -18.14
N ARG A 741 16.68 7.30 -17.29
CA ARG A 741 16.52 7.79 -15.90
C ARG A 741 15.57 6.89 -15.10
N ARG A 742 15.85 5.59 -15.07
CA ARG A 742 15.05 4.58 -14.40
C ARG A 742 15.90 3.38 -13.99
N PRO A 743 15.37 2.44 -13.17
CA PRO A 743 16.05 1.17 -12.91
C PRO A 743 16.33 0.40 -14.21
N ALA A 744 17.46 -0.30 -14.27
CA ALA A 744 17.79 -1.18 -15.40
C ALA A 744 16.75 -2.30 -15.58
N THR A 745 16.17 -2.78 -14.45
CA THR A 745 15.08 -3.75 -14.44
C THR A 745 13.81 -3.11 -13.91
N ALA A 746 12.80 -2.99 -14.76
CA ALA A 746 11.50 -2.42 -14.39
C ALA A 746 10.57 -3.53 -13.87
N HIS A 747 10.39 -3.64 -12.55
CA HIS A 747 9.58 -4.67 -11.89
C HIS A 747 8.11 -4.64 -12.32
N TRP A 748 7.58 -3.48 -12.72
CA TRP A 748 6.19 -3.33 -13.16
C TRP A 748 5.87 -3.92 -14.55
N LEU A 749 6.88 -4.33 -15.32
CA LEU A 749 6.63 -4.92 -16.63
C LEU A 749 5.86 -6.24 -16.57
N GLY A 750 6.09 -7.06 -15.53
CA GLY A 750 5.28 -8.24 -15.27
C GLY A 750 3.81 -7.94 -15.00
N LEU A 751 3.52 -6.77 -14.41
CA LEU A 751 2.14 -6.32 -14.15
C LEU A 751 1.43 -5.89 -15.44
N SER A 752 2.15 -5.36 -16.43
CA SER A 752 1.53 -4.99 -17.72
C SER A 752 0.93 -6.21 -18.44
N GLU A 753 1.52 -7.40 -18.26
CA GLU A 753 0.93 -8.64 -18.77
C GLU A 753 -0.38 -9.01 -18.05
N VAL A 754 -0.43 -8.81 -16.74
CA VAL A 754 -1.67 -9.02 -15.96
C VAL A 754 -2.75 -8.03 -16.38
N VAL A 755 -2.40 -6.76 -16.63
CA VAL A 755 -3.35 -5.75 -17.16
C VAL A 755 -3.94 -6.20 -18.49
N ASP A 756 -3.10 -6.58 -19.46
CA ASP A 756 -3.53 -7.01 -20.80
C ASP A 756 -4.42 -8.26 -20.72
N MET A 757 -4.00 -9.25 -19.92
CA MET A 757 -4.74 -10.49 -19.69
C MET A 757 -6.13 -10.20 -19.10
N LEU A 758 -6.21 -9.39 -18.05
CA LEU A 758 -7.50 -9.05 -17.40
C LEU A 758 -8.34 -8.08 -18.24
N ALA A 759 -7.75 -7.36 -19.21
CA ALA A 759 -8.47 -6.58 -20.19
C ALA A 759 -9.04 -7.45 -21.33
N GLY A 760 -8.53 -8.66 -21.53
CA GLY A 760 -8.78 -9.50 -22.68
C GLY A 760 -8.18 -8.91 -23.97
N ARG A 761 -7.08 -8.19 -23.83
CA ARG A 761 -6.37 -7.57 -24.94
C ARG A 761 -5.74 -8.64 -25.83
N PRO A 762 -5.82 -8.54 -27.15
CA PRO A 762 -5.20 -9.50 -28.05
C PRO A 762 -3.67 -9.51 -27.89
N ASP A 763 -3.06 -10.67 -28.15
CA ASP A 763 -1.62 -10.77 -28.23
C ASP A 763 -1.09 -9.95 -29.43
N TYR A 764 -0.02 -9.22 -29.20
CA TYR A 764 0.76 -8.54 -30.22
C TYR A 764 2.26 -8.75 -29.90
N PRO A 765 3.17 -8.66 -30.90
CA PRO A 765 4.58 -8.83 -30.63
C PRO A 765 5.08 -7.83 -29.60
N LYS A 766 5.41 -8.31 -28.41
CA LYS A 766 6.06 -7.53 -27.34
C LYS A 766 7.55 -7.86 -27.30
N PRO A 767 8.41 -6.91 -26.91
CA PRO A 767 9.81 -7.24 -26.60
C PRO A 767 9.89 -8.37 -25.57
N GLU A 768 10.88 -9.24 -25.69
CA GLU A 768 11.08 -10.33 -24.71
C GLU A 768 11.15 -9.75 -23.30
N LYS A 769 10.20 -10.17 -22.44
CA LYS A 769 10.09 -9.71 -21.05
C LYS A 769 10.48 -10.84 -20.11
N SER A 770 11.34 -10.54 -19.14
CA SER A 770 11.55 -11.45 -18.02
C SER A 770 10.43 -11.27 -16.99
N LEU A 771 9.72 -12.34 -16.66
CA LEU A 771 8.70 -12.41 -15.61
C LEU A 771 9.32 -12.28 -14.19
N THR A 772 10.10 -11.24 -13.94
CA THR A 772 10.66 -10.93 -12.61
C THR A 772 9.92 -9.73 -12.00
N GLY A 773 8.63 -9.88 -11.83
CA GLY A 773 7.80 -8.90 -11.14
C GLY A 773 7.23 -9.48 -9.84
N LEU A 774 6.31 -8.77 -9.23
CA LEU A 774 5.59 -9.07 -7.98
C LEU A 774 5.03 -10.50 -7.85
N ILE A 775 4.97 -11.28 -8.93
CA ILE A 775 4.60 -12.69 -8.96
C ILE A 775 5.89 -13.50 -9.13
N ALA A 776 6.43 -14.01 -8.04
CA ALA A 776 7.66 -14.80 -8.07
C ALA A 776 7.43 -16.15 -8.75
N LYS A 777 8.22 -16.48 -9.79
CA LYS A 777 8.53 -17.86 -10.07
C LYS A 777 9.40 -18.40 -8.94
N ASP A 778 8.98 -19.50 -8.33
CA ASP A 778 9.80 -20.32 -7.46
C ASP A 778 11.04 -20.77 -8.24
N THR A 779 12.10 -19.98 -8.20
CA THR A 779 13.42 -20.52 -8.52
C THR A 779 13.98 -21.11 -7.23
N LYS A 780 13.96 -22.42 -7.16
CA LYS A 780 14.79 -23.19 -6.25
C LYS A 780 16.17 -22.53 -6.14
N ARG A 781 16.41 -21.78 -5.12
CA ARG A 781 17.73 -21.62 -4.53
C ARG A 781 17.60 -22.15 -3.11
N GLY A 782 18.06 -23.39 -2.98
CA GLY A 782 18.24 -24.04 -1.72
C GLY A 782 19.30 -23.30 -0.89
N LEU A 783 19.11 -23.44 0.41
CA LEU A 783 19.97 -23.13 1.57
C LEU A 783 20.16 -21.65 1.87
#